data_06712d30867c260e7386914463fafaa1
#
_entry.id   06712d30867c260e7386914463fafaa1
#
_cell.length_a   1.000
_cell.length_b   1.000
_cell.length_c   1.000
_cell.angle_alpha   90.00
_cell.angle_beta   90.00
_cell.angle_gamma   90.00
#
_symmetry.space_group_name_H-M   'P 1'
#
loop_
_entity.id
_entity.type
_entity.pdbx_description
1 polymer ?
#
loop_
_entity_poly.entity_id
_entity_poly.type
_entity_poly.pdbx_seq_one_letter_code
_entity_poly.pdbx_strand_id
1 'polypeptide(L)'
;MIEEGYAFPGVMTVASDSHSNMYGGVGCVGTAIVRTDAAALWATQRTWWQVPPIVKVNLEGNLPAGVTGKDIIIALCGTFNKDEVLNHAIEFHGTGIPQLSVDERLAIANMTTEWGALVGVFPTDDVLQKWYESQLKKLELRKFQFGGSAAGSLSSSSSQHPRLTAERLEQVFKNPVLPDEGAQYAKTLTLDLTSLSPSVAGPNSVKVATPLPVLEKDDVKINKAYLVSCTNSRASDIKAAADVIRGKKVAPGVEFYIAAASSVVQKEAEASGDWAALVSAGAKVLPAGCGPCIGLGVGLLEDGEVGISATNRNYKGRMGSPNALAYLASPEVVAASAVAGKIVGPKVPGAKPSSEGPKISIEEHKSTAAAADSSASTAVSEPLLPNFPPLFSGPLLFAPQDNLNTDGIYPGKYTYQDDITREKQADVVMENYDPEFATIMKSLESPARSTNPSGPQRNGEGVLLASGYNFGTGSSREQAATALLSSGIPLVLCGSFGDIFKRNSINNALICVECPELIEDLTRDFAAEGKRNAGGKDGKLTVRTPYWIEVGSVDGKVTLRKEKGGDVVKEYRVGAVGGSVQEMWLGACFVAPVCGPDSVLTFQRHSAQLADWKDGSRSASLPENARRDLEAHFPAISACSPLLYL
;
A
#
# COMPACT_ATOMS: atom_id res chain seq x y z
N MET A 1 -8.07 15.40 3.29
CA MET A 1 -6.93 15.84 2.43
C MET A 1 -7.45 16.52 1.15
N ILE A 2 -8.21 15.84 0.31
CA ILE A 2 -8.74 16.38 -0.96
C ILE A 2 -9.76 17.49 -0.70
N GLU A 3 -10.77 17.25 0.15
CA GLU A 3 -11.85 18.18 0.48
C GLU A 3 -11.35 19.45 1.19
N GLU A 4 -10.17 19.41 1.77
CA GLU A 4 -9.49 20.54 2.44
C GLU A 4 -8.38 21.16 1.59
N GLY A 5 -8.20 20.70 0.34
CA GLY A 5 -7.25 21.24 -0.63
C GLY A 5 -5.77 21.07 -0.29
N TYR A 6 -5.42 20.11 0.58
CA TYR A 6 -4.03 19.68 0.76
C TYR A 6 -3.54 18.87 -0.45
N ALA A 7 -4.31 17.90 -0.89
CA ALA A 7 -4.12 17.24 -2.18
C ALA A 7 -4.88 18.06 -3.24
N PHE A 8 -4.14 18.53 -4.25
CA PHE A 8 -4.63 19.47 -5.24
C PHE A 8 -3.92 19.23 -6.59
N PRO A 9 -4.53 19.55 -7.74
CA PRO A 9 -3.88 19.34 -9.03
C PRO A 9 -2.52 20.04 -9.14
N GLY A 10 -1.56 19.34 -9.72
CA GLY A 10 -0.22 19.86 -9.98
C GLY A 10 0.70 19.98 -8.76
N VAL A 11 0.30 19.44 -7.59
CA VAL A 11 1.17 19.39 -6.40
C VAL A 11 1.53 17.95 -6.04
N MET A 12 2.62 17.79 -5.30
CA MET A 12 2.97 16.52 -4.66
C MET A 12 2.50 16.54 -3.20
N THR A 13 1.82 15.49 -2.78
CA THR A 13 1.35 15.33 -1.40
C THR A 13 1.76 13.98 -0.87
N VAL A 14 2.54 13.96 0.20
CA VAL A 14 2.95 12.75 0.89
C VAL A 14 2.12 12.54 2.16
N ALA A 15 1.79 11.30 2.47
CA ALA A 15 1.12 10.94 3.72
C ALA A 15 1.48 9.51 4.14
N SER A 16 1.33 9.20 5.42
CA SER A 16 1.63 7.86 5.95
C SER A 16 0.54 6.81 5.65
N ASP A 17 -0.58 7.22 5.07
CA ASP A 17 -1.59 6.30 4.54
C ASP A 17 -1.06 5.61 3.28
N SER A 18 -1.06 4.28 3.25
CA SER A 18 -0.63 3.50 2.09
C SER A 18 -1.46 3.73 0.82
N HIS A 19 -2.65 4.35 0.94
CA HIS A 19 -3.52 4.70 -0.18
C HIS A 19 -3.45 6.19 -0.56
N SER A 20 -2.37 6.88 -0.24
CA SER A 20 -2.12 8.26 -0.69
C SER A 20 -2.11 8.40 -2.22
N ASN A 21 -1.90 7.30 -2.94
CA ASN A 21 -2.11 7.20 -4.39
C ASN A 21 -3.48 7.74 -4.83
N MET A 22 -4.50 7.65 -3.96
CA MET A 22 -5.85 8.17 -4.20
C MET A 22 -5.85 9.62 -4.64
N TYR A 23 -4.90 10.43 -4.17
CA TYR A 23 -4.84 11.86 -4.53
C TYR A 23 -4.58 12.09 -6.02
N GLY A 24 -4.08 11.09 -6.73
CA GLY A 24 -3.91 11.13 -8.18
C GLY A 24 -5.22 11.22 -8.96
N GLY A 25 -6.34 10.82 -8.38
CA GLY A 25 -7.67 11.01 -8.96
C GLY A 25 -8.08 12.49 -9.14
N VAL A 26 -7.41 13.41 -8.45
CA VAL A 26 -7.54 14.86 -8.63
C VAL A 26 -6.29 15.51 -9.26
N GLY A 27 -5.46 14.76 -9.97
CA GLY A 27 -4.27 15.29 -10.64
C GLY A 27 -3.14 15.69 -9.68
N CYS A 28 -3.12 15.14 -8.47
CA CYS A 28 -2.08 15.34 -7.47
C CYS A 28 -1.10 14.15 -7.47
N VAL A 29 0.20 14.39 -7.40
CA VAL A 29 1.18 13.32 -7.18
C VAL A 29 1.07 12.88 -5.72
N GLY A 30 0.17 11.94 -5.46
CA GLY A 30 -0.05 11.37 -4.14
C GLY A 30 0.80 10.12 -3.93
N THR A 31 1.65 10.10 -2.90
CA THR A 31 2.48 8.93 -2.61
C THR A 31 2.59 8.68 -1.11
N ALA A 32 2.67 7.41 -0.77
CA ALA A 32 2.81 6.99 0.62
C ALA A 32 4.25 7.18 1.11
N ILE A 33 4.39 7.61 2.36
CA ILE A 33 5.64 7.59 3.11
C ILE A 33 5.51 6.71 4.35
N VAL A 34 6.63 6.26 4.87
CA VAL A 34 6.63 5.42 6.06
C VAL A 34 6.69 6.26 7.35
N ARG A 35 6.45 5.65 8.50
CA ARG A 35 6.37 6.32 9.80
C ARG A 35 7.67 7.07 10.13
N THR A 36 8.81 6.46 9.89
CA THR A 36 10.14 7.07 10.11
C THR A 36 10.35 8.29 9.21
N ASP A 37 9.90 8.25 7.94
CA ASP A 37 9.97 9.42 7.06
C ASP A 37 9.08 10.57 7.56
N ALA A 38 7.89 10.26 8.08
CA ALA A 38 7.01 11.27 8.66
C ALA A 38 7.66 11.95 9.88
N ALA A 39 8.34 11.17 10.74
CA ALA A 39 9.10 11.70 11.86
C ALA A 39 10.27 12.60 11.40
N ALA A 40 10.99 12.17 10.35
CA ALA A 40 12.06 12.97 9.74
C ALA A 40 11.52 14.29 9.14
N LEU A 41 10.36 14.25 8.46
CA LEU A 41 9.69 15.43 7.93
C LEU A 41 9.32 16.43 9.04
N TRP A 42 8.78 15.95 10.15
CA TRP A 42 8.44 16.81 11.29
C TRP A 42 9.67 17.45 11.94
N ALA A 43 10.77 16.68 12.04
CA ALA A 43 12.02 17.18 12.63
C ALA A 43 12.79 18.12 11.70
N THR A 44 12.85 17.83 10.40
CA THR A 44 13.78 18.48 9.46
C THR A 44 13.10 19.24 8.33
N GLN A 45 11.81 19.07 8.14
CA GLN A 45 11.03 19.55 6.97
C GLN A 45 11.56 19.01 5.63
N ARG A 46 12.25 17.86 5.65
CA ARG A 46 12.86 17.23 4.49
C ARG A 46 12.53 15.74 4.46
N THR A 47 12.40 15.20 3.25
CA THR A 47 12.37 13.76 2.97
C THR A 47 13.06 13.51 1.65
N TRP A 48 13.45 12.28 1.41
CA TRP A 48 13.95 11.86 0.12
C TRP A 48 12.84 11.16 -0.69
N TRP A 49 12.88 11.30 -1.98
CA TRP A 49 12.00 10.57 -2.88
C TRP A 49 12.76 10.24 -4.17
N GLN A 50 12.76 8.97 -4.53
CA GLN A 50 13.33 8.54 -5.80
C GLN A 50 12.29 8.74 -6.88
N VAL A 51 12.59 9.53 -7.90
CA VAL A 51 11.70 9.72 -9.05
C VAL A 51 11.53 8.38 -9.76
N PRO A 52 10.33 7.80 -9.78
CA PRO A 52 10.11 6.50 -10.39
C PRO A 52 10.05 6.62 -11.91
N PRO A 53 10.35 5.55 -12.65
CA PRO A 53 9.99 5.47 -14.06
C PRO A 53 8.47 5.55 -14.21
N ILE A 54 8.00 6.04 -15.36
CA ILE A 54 6.58 6.29 -15.62
C ILE A 54 6.03 5.26 -16.59
N VAL A 55 4.87 4.69 -16.26
CA VAL A 55 4.07 3.84 -17.15
C VAL A 55 2.85 4.63 -17.62
N LYS A 56 2.64 4.65 -18.93
CA LYS A 56 1.43 5.18 -19.54
C LYS A 56 0.35 4.12 -19.55
N VAL A 57 -0.83 4.44 -19.00
CA VAL A 57 -1.99 3.54 -19.00
C VAL A 57 -3.11 4.17 -19.81
N ASN A 58 -3.41 3.62 -20.97
CA ASN A 58 -4.50 4.04 -21.84
C ASN A 58 -5.79 3.30 -21.49
N LEU A 59 -6.82 4.04 -21.14
CA LEU A 59 -8.20 3.56 -20.97
C LEU A 59 -9.00 3.95 -22.21
N GLU A 60 -9.22 3.01 -23.12
CA GLU A 60 -9.77 3.31 -24.43
C GLU A 60 -11.22 2.82 -24.58
N GLY A 61 -12.02 3.60 -25.30
CA GLY A 61 -13.39 3.26 -25.63
C GLY A 61 -14.41 3.64 -24.56
N ASN A 62 -15.65 3.21 -24.77
CA ASN A 62 -16.77 3.54 -23.90
C ASN A 62 -16.97 2.50 -22.80
N LEU A 63 -17.28 2.98 -21.60
CA LEU A 63 -17.57 2.12 -20.46
C LEU A 63 -18.94 1.43 -20.64
N PRO A 64 -19.02 0.10 -20.58
CA PRO A 64 -20.31 -0.62 -20.68
C PRO A 64 -21.23 -0.31 -19.51
N ALA A 65 -22.56 -0.40 -19.74
CA ALA A 65 -23.55 -0.22 -18.70
C ALA A 65 -23.33 -1.21 -17.54
N GLY A 66 -23.29 -0.72 -16.31
CA GLY A 66 -23.07 -1.51 -15.10
C GLY A 66 -21.62 -1.77 -14.74
N VAL A 67 -20.67 -1.27 -15.54
CA VAL A 67 -19.24 -1.28 -15.24
C VAL A 67 -18.85 0.06 -14.60
N THR A 68 -18.03 0.03 -13.58
CA THR A 68 -17.62 1.19 -12.77
C THR A 68 -16.09 1.32 -12.72
N GLY A 69 -15.60 2.42 -12.15
CA GLY A 69 -14.17 2.61 -11.90
C GLY A 69 -13.57 1.48 -11.04
N LYS A 70 -14.36 0.86 -10.17
CA LYS A 70 -13.94 -0.31 -9.39
C LYS A 70 -13.63 -1.52 -10.28
N ASP A 71 -14.47 -1.78 -11.26
CA ASP A 71 -14.27 -2.88 -12.20
C ASP A 71 -13.03 -2.65 -13.08
N ILE A 72 -12.77 -1.39 -13.47
CA ILE A 72 -11.54 -1.02 -14.21
C ILE A 72 -10.30 -1.41 -13.41
N ILE A 73 -10.18 -0.98 -12.16
CA ILE A 73 -8.97 -1.25 -11.39
C ILE A 73 -8.84 -2.73 -11.00
N ILE A 74 -9.95 -3.44 -10.76
CA ILE A 74 -9.93 -4.89 -10.58
C ILE A 74 -9.41 -5.58 -11.85
N ALA A 75 -9.88 -5.17 -13.03
CA ALA A 75 -9.41 -5.70 -14.30
C ALA A 75 -7.92 -5.42 -14.52
N LEU A 76 -7.45 -4.19 -14.25
CA LEU A 76 -6.03 -3.83 -14.35
C LEU A 76 -5.17 -4.68 -13.42
N CYS A 77 -5.53 -4.81 -12.14
CA CYS A 77 -4.79 -5.62 -11.16
C CYS A 77 -4.75 -7.11 -11.53
N GLY A 78 -5.85 -7.65 -12.04
CA GLY A 78 -5.95 -9.07 -12.37
C GLY A 78 -5.29 -9.45 -13.68
N THR A 79 -5.23 -8.52 -14.63
CA THR A 79 -4.72 -8.78 -15.99
C THR A 79 -3.22 -8.44 -16.10
N PHE A 80 -2.82 -7.28 -15.61
CA PHE A 80 -1.42 -6.85 -15.56
C PHE A 80 -0.84 -7.19 -14.17
N ASN A 81 -0.56 -8.47 -13.93
CA ASN A 81 -0.21 -8.98 -12.59
C ASN A 81 1.23 -9.53 -12.47
N LYS A 82 2.10 -9.18 -13.44
CA LYS A 82 3.51 -9.61 -13.50
C LYS A 82 4.47 -8.43 -13.30
N ASP A 83 4.21 -7.61 -12.30
CA ASP A 83 5.06 -6.46 -11.93
C ASP A 83 5.21 -5.37 -13.00
N GLU A 84 4.26 -5.27 -13.96
CA GLU A 84 4.31 -4.30 -15.06
C GLU A 84 4.41 -2.85 -14.57
N VAL A 85 3.81 -2.54 -13.43
CA VAL A 85 3.79 -1.20 -12.82
C VAL A 85 4.47 -1.15 -11.45
N LEU A 86 5.12 -2.24 -11.02
CA LEU A 86 5.77 -2.29 -9.71
C LEU A 86 6.81 -1.17 -9.59
N ASN A 87 6.68 -0.37 -8.53
CA ASN A 87 7.56 0.76 -8.22
C ASN A 87 7.63 1.86 -9.33
N HIS A 88 6.62 1.92 -10.20
CA HIS A 88 6.45 2.97 -11.20
C HIS A 88 5.44 4.03 -10.77
N ALA A 89 5.51 5.21 -11.36
CA ALA A 89 4.38 6.11 -11.42
C ALA A 89 3.51 5.77 -12.64
N ILE A 90 2.20 5.95 -12.52
CA ILE A 90 1.25 5.75 -13.62
C ILE A 90 0.68 7.11 -14.03
N GLU A 91 0.67 7.36 -15.34
CA GLU A 91 -0.14 8.40 -15.97
C GLU A 91 -1.30 7.76 -16.72
N PHE A 92 -2.54 8.12 -16.35
CA PHE A 92 -3.74 7.64 -17.01
C PHE A 92 -4.10 8.52 -18.20
N HIS A 93 -4.30 7.89 -19.36
CA HIS A 93 -4.64 8.47 -20.64
C HIS A 93 -5.83 7.73 -21.27
N GLY A 94 -6.29 8.22 -22.43
CA GLY A 94 -7.25 7.50 -23.27
C GLY A 94 -8.62 8.17 -23.36
N THR A 95 -9.38 7.72 -24.35
CA THR A 95 -10.71 8.26 -24.71
C THR A 95 -11.79 7.95 -23.68
N GLY A 96 -11.54 6.98 -22.79
CA GLY A 96 -12.44 6.63 -21.70
C GLY A 96 -12.39 7.56 -20.50
N ILE A 97 -11.31 8.34 -20.31
CA ILE A 97 -11.11 9.20 -19.13
C ILE A 97 -12.25 10.19 -18.90
N PRO A 98 -12.78 10.91 -19.92
CA PRO A 98 -13.85 11.89 -19.70
C PRO A 98 -15.18 11.30 -19.23
N GLN A 99 -15.36 9.98 -19.30
CA GLN A 99 -16.56 9.30 -18.82
C GLN A 99 -16.50 8.99 -17.32
N LEU A 100 -15.29 8.99 -16.74
CA LEU A 100 -15.07 8.66 -15.33
C LEU A 100 -15.32 9.90 -14.47
N SER A 101 -16.23 9.78 -13.52
CA SER A 101 -16.40 10.75 -12.45
C SER A 101 -15.13 10.86 -11.60
N VAL A 102 -14.96 11.97 -10.88
CA VAL A 102 -13.81 12.13 -9.98
C VAL A 102 -13.78 11.04 -8.90
N ASP A 103 -14.93 10.62 -8.38
CA ASP A 103 -14.99 9.54 -7.38
C ASP A 103 -14.49 8.19 -7.95
N GLU A 104 -14.79 7.88 -9.20
CA GLU A 104 -14.24 6.70 -9.88
C GLU A 104 -12.73 6.81 -10.12
N ARG A 105 -12.23 7.99 -10.53
CA ARG A 105 -10.79 8.25 -10.66
C ARG A 105 -10.08 8.09 -9.32
N LEU A 106 -10.69 8.55 -8.22
CA LEU A 106 -10.17 8.38 -6.87
C LEU A 106 -10.08 6.89 -6.49
N ALA A 107 -11.10 6.10 -6.83
CA ALA A 107 -11.11 4.65 -6.57
C ALA A 107 -10.02 3.91 -7.39
N ILE A 108 -9.86 4.25 -8.67
CA ILE A 108 -8.81 3.68 -9.53
C ILE A 108 -7.43 4.07 -8.99
N ALA A 109 -7.18 5.35 -8.76
CA ALA A 109 -5.90 5.84 -8.23
C ALA A 109 -5.56 5.22 -6.87
N ASN A 110 -6.55 5.08 -5.96
CA ASN A 110 -6.40 4.43 -4.66
C ASN A 110 -5.80 3.02 -4.79
N MET A 111 -6.38 2.21 -5.67
CA MET A 111 -5.98 0.81 -5.81
C MET A 111 -4.77 0.59 -6.74
N THR A 112 -4.16 1.64 -7.28
CA THR A 112 -2.83 1.50 -7.92
C THR A 112 -1.78 1.02 -6.91
N THR A 113 -2.02 1.26 -5.60
CA THR A 113 -1.21 0.69 -4.51
C THR A 113 -1.23 -0.83 -4.52
N GLU A 114 -2.40 -1.45 -4.67
CA GLU A 114 -2.55 -2.91 -4.74
C GLU A 114 -2.00 -3.47 -6.06
N TRP A 115 -1.99 -2.66 -7.10
CA TRP A 115 -1.37 -3.02 -8.38
C TRP A 115 0.16 -3.00 -8.29
N GLY A 116 0.74 -2.23 -7.35
CA GLY A 116 2.18 -2.15 -7.08
C GLY A 116 2.83 -0.82 -7.49
N ALA A 117 2.05 0.15 -7.96
CA ALA A 117 2.56 1.46 -8.33
C ALA A 117 2.73 2.39 -7.12
N LEU A 118 3.69 3.31 -7.21
CA LEU A 118 3.94 4.35 -6.21
C LEU A 118 2.97 5.51 -6.32
N VAL A 119 2.48 5.80 -7.52
CA VAL A 119 1.61 6.92 -7.86
C VAL A 119 0.69 6.51 -9.00
N GLY A 120 -0.53 7.04 -9.04
CA GLY A 120 -1.41 6.92 -10.21
C GLY A 120 -2.14 8.23 -10.44
N VAL A 121 -1.82 8.97 -11.52
CA VAL A 121 -2.29 10.33 -11.76
C VAL A 121 -3.24 10.39 -12.95
N PHE A 122 -4.39 11.01 -12.73
CA PHE A 122 -5.36 11.37 -13.78
C PHE A 122 -5.12 12.80 -14.28
N PRO A 123 -5.48 13.10 -15.54
CA PRO A 123 -5.31 14.43 -16.10
C PRO A 123 -6.20 15.48 -15.43
N THR A 124 -5.72 16.73 -15.45
CA THR A 124 -6.47 17.92 -15.06
C THR A 124 -7.35 18.35 -16.24
N ASP A 125 -8.62 17.94 -16.23
CA ASP A 125 -9.58 18.13 -17.32
C ASP A 125 -10.89 18.80 -16.86
N ASP A 126 -11.83 18.99 -17.80
CA ASP A 126 -13.12 19.64 -17.55
C ASP A 126 -13.98 18.90 -16.51
N VAL A 127 -13.85 17.57 -16.40
CA VAL A 127 -14.58 16.79 -15.40
C VAL A 127 -14.10 17.16 -14.00
N LEU A 128 -12.78 17.25 -13.82
CA LEU A 128 -12.17 17.66 -12.57
C LEU A 128 -12.50 19.12 -12.25
N GLN A 129 -12.50 20.03 -13.24
CA GLN A 129 -12.86 21.43 -13.05
C GLN A 129 -14.28 21.56 -12.50
N LYS A 130 -15.26 20.93 -13.15
CA LYS A 130 -16.67 20.95 -12.71
C LYS A 130 -16.85 20.39 -11.30
N TRP A 131 -16.07 19.35 -10.97
CA TRP A 131 -16.11 18.78 -9.62
C TRP A 131 -15.62 19.79 -8.58
N TYR A 132 -14.48 20.48 -8.80
CA TYR A 132 -14.00 21.53 -7.89
C TYR A 132 -14.94 22.72 -7.78
N GLU A 133 -15.54 23.16 -8.87
CA GLU A 133 -16.58 24.21 -8.85
C GLU A 133 -17.76 23.81 -7.96
N SER A 134 -18.17 22.54 -8.02
CA SER A 134 -19.17 21.98 -7.11
C SER A 134 -18.70 21.97 -5.64
N GLN A 135 -17.43 21.63 -5.38
CA GLN A 135 -16.89 21.68 -4.01
C GLN A 135 -16.86 23.10 -3.44
N LEU A 136 -16.50 24.10 -4.25
CA LEU A 136 -16.56 25.50 -3.81
C LEU A 136 -17.98 25.90 -3.41
N LYS A 137 -18.99 25.58 -4.24
CA LYS A 137 -20.40 25.84 -3.92
C LYS A 137 -20.83 25.15 -2.61
N LYS A 138 -20.42 23.89 -2.40
CA LYS A 138 -20.68 23.16 -1.14
C LYS A 138 -20.04 23.85 0.07
N LEU A 139 -18.80 24.34 -0.07
CA LEU A 139 -18.12 25.09 1.00
C LEU A 139 -18.83 26.40 1.34
N GLU A 140 -19.32 27.13 0.36
CA GLU A 140 -20.09 28.35 0.57
C GLU A 140 -21.39 28.04 1.32
N LEU A 141 -22.14 27.04 0.89
CA LEU A 141 -23.40 26.62 1.55
C LEU A 141 -23.15 26.17 3.01
N ARG A 142 -22.05 25.49 3.31
CA ARG A 142 -21.70 25.11 4.68
C ARG A 142 -21.45 26.32 5.58
N LYS A 143 -20.86 27.41 5.07
CA LYS A 143 -20.72 28.67 5.83
C LYS A 143 -22.04 29.22 6.28
N PHE A 144 -23.08 29.18 5.44
CA PHE A 144 -24.43 29.62 5.78
C PHE A 144 -25.11 28.73 6.83
N GLN A 145 -24.89 27.41 6.79
CA GLN A 145 -25.53 26.48 7.73
C GLN A 145 -24.89 26.46 9.12
N PHE A 146 -23.60 26.73 9.25
CA PHE A 146 -22.85 26.68 10.51
C PHE A 146 -22.47 28.05 11.08
N GLY A 147 -22.81 29.15 10.42
CA GLY A 147 -22.54 30.51 10.87
C GLY A 147 -23.38 30.99 12.05
N GLY A 148 -24.26 30.14 12.59
CA GLY A 148 -25.09 30.43 13.77
C GLY A 148 -24.68 29.55 14.96
N SER A 149 -23.91 30.08 15.88
CA SER A 149 -23.79 29.72 17.31
C SER A 149 -22.86 28.61 17.79
N ALA A 150 -21.90 28.10 17.03
CA ALA A 150 -20.88 27.16 17.57
C ALA A 150 -19.45 27.45 17.14
N ALA A 151 -19.15 28.62 16.62
CA ALA A 151 -17.77 29.03 16.31
C ALA A 151 -17.21 29.83 17.49
N GLY A 152 -16.57 29.14 18.41
CA GLY A 152 -15.59 29.79 19.26
C GLY A 152 -14.53 30.45 18.36
N SER A 153 -14.55 31.78 18.32
CA SER A 153 -13.44 32.67 17.97
C SER A 153 -12.52 32.27 16.79
N LEU A 154 -13.04 32.24 15.56
CA LEU A 154 -12.22 32.53 14.39
C LEU A 154 -12.52 33.99 14.02
N SER A 155 -11.48 34.82 14.11
CA SER A 155 -11.55 36.25 13.85
C SER A 155 -12.13 36.54 12.47
N SER A 156 -13.04 37.50 12.42
CA SER A 156 -13.89 37.91 11.32
C SER A 156 -13.20 38.58 10.12
N SER A 157 -11.98 38.18 9.72
CA SER A 157 -11.24 38.91 8.70
C SER A 157 -10.89 38.17 7.40
N SER A 158 -11.20 36.85 7.25
CA SER A 158 -11.18 36.25 5.91
C SER A 158 -12.24 35.17 5.75
N SER A 159 -13.26 35.47 4.94
CA SER A 159 -14.37 34.55 4.66
C SER A 159 -14.01 33.42 3.67
N GLN A 160 -12.77 33.32 3.20
CA GLN A 160 -12.34 32.37 2.18
C GLN A 160 -11.67 31.15 2.80
N HIS A 161 -11.86 29.97 2.16
CA HIS A 161 -11.14 28.75 2.53
C HIS A 161 -9.65 28.93 2.24
N PRO A 162 -8.72 28.53 3.17
CA PRO A 162 -7.30 28.86 3.04
C PRO A 162 -6.59 28.22 1.84
N ARG A 163 -7.16 27.15 1.27
CA ARG A 163 -6.53 26.36 0.19
C ARG A 163 -7.44 26.15 -1.02
N LEU A 164 -8.75 26.11 -0.85
CA LEU A 164 -9.72 25.98 -1.95
C LEU A 164 -10.34 27.34 -2.23
N THR A 165 -9.79 28.05 -3.21
CA THR A 165 -10.28 29.37 -3.65
C THR A 165 -10.53 29.37 -5.14
N ALA A 166 -11.43 30.26 -5.60
CA ALA A 166 -11.73 30.40 -7.02
C ALA A 166 -10.49 30.78 -7.83
N GLU A 167 -9.65 31.67 -7.30
CA GLU A 167 -8.43 32.15 -7.93
C GLU A 167 -7.42 31.02 -8.15
N ARG A 168 -7.25 30.16 -7.13
CA ARG A 168 -6.33 28.99 -7.23
C ARG A 168 -6.84 28.00 -8.27
N LEU A 169 -8.13 27.77 -8.33
CA LEU A 169 -8.73 26.90 -9.34
C LEU A 169 -8.55 27.49 -10.74
N GLU A 170 -8.87 28.79 -10.93
CA GLU A 170 -8.67 29.46 -12.23
C GLU A 170 -7.22 29.33 -12.71
N GLN A 171 -6.23 29.53 -11.83
CA GLN A 171 -4.82 29.38 -12.18
C GLN A 171 -4.47 27.99 -12.69
N VAL A 172 -4.94 26.93 -12.00
CA VAL A 172 -4.64 25.54 -12.35
C VAL A 172 -5.30 25.14 -13.67
N PHE A 173 -6.57 25.49 -13.87
CA PHE A 173 -7.27 25.09 -15.10
C PHE A 173 -6.91 25.96 -16.31
N LYS A 174 -6.40 27.17 -16.09
CA LYS A 174 -5.83 28.01 -17.14
C LYS A 174 -4.47 27.53 -17.64
N ASN A 175 -3.67 26.95 -16.72
CA ASN A 175 -2.32 26.43 -17.02
C ASN A 175 -2.18 25.02 -16.41
N PRO A 176 -2.89 24.01 -16.94
CA PRO A 176 -2.85 22.67 -16.38
C PRO A 176 -1.45 22.07 -16.56
N VAL A 177 -1.00 21.32 -15.54
CA VAL A 177 0.20 20.50 -15.67
C VAL A 177 -0.16 19.29 -16.53
N LEU A 178 0.46 19.22 -17.69
CA LEU A 178 0.26 18.16 -18.69
C LEU A 178 1.60 17.48 -18.96
N PRO A 179 1.59 16.24 -19.48
CA PRO A 179 2.81 15.61 -19.96
C PRO A 179 3.46 16.44 -21.05
N ASP A 180 4.80 16.51 -21.04
CA ASP A 180 5.56 17.17 -22.09
C ASP A 180 5.36 16.49 -23.46
N GLU A 181 5.45 17.27 -24.54
CA GLU A 181 5.49 16.70 -25.88
C GLU A 181 6.74 15.79 -26.02
N GLY A 182 6.52 14.51 -26.36
CA GLY A 182 7.60 13.53 -26.43
C GLY A 182 8.03 12.93 -25.09
N ALA A 183 7.20 13.08 -24.03
CA ALA A 183 7.42 12.42 -22.74
C ALA A 183 7.78 10.95 -22.92
N GLN A 184 8.81 10.49 -22.19
CA GLN A 184 9.31 9.13 -22.28
C GLN A 184 8.65 8.25 -21.21
N TYR A 185 8.07 7.15 -21.64
CA TYR A 185 7.46 6.16 -20.76
C TYR A 185 8.28 4.87 -20.77
N ALA A 186 8.37 4.19 -19.64
CA ALA A 186 9.00 2.88 -19.54
C ALA A 186 8.18 1.81 -20.30
N LYS A 187 6.85 1.91 -20.20
CA LYS A 187 5.89 1.02 -20.86
C LYS A 187 4.61 1.77 -21.19
N THR A 188 3.87 1.27 -22.16
CA THR A 188 2.47 1.66 -22.42
C THR A 188 1.58 0.44 -22.25
N LEU A 189 0.61 0.54 -21.37
CA LEU A 189 -0.42 -0.47 -21.14
C LEU A 189 -1.74 0.08 -21.69
N THR A 190 -2.47 -0.72 -22.44
CA THR A 190 -3.79 -0.32 -22.97
C THR A 190 -4.85 -1.31 -22.55
N LEU A 191 -5.96 -0.79 -22.00
CA LEU A 191 -7.16 -1.52 -21.65
C LEU A 191 -8.33 -1.02 -22.51
N ASP A 192 -8.95 -1.94 -23.27
CA ASP A 192 -10.18 -1.67 -24.00
C ASP A 192 -11.37 -1.76 -23.03
N LEU A 193 -11.90 -0.59 -22.63
CA LEU A 193 -13.03 -0.49 -21.70
C LEU A 193 -14.29 -1.18 -22.25
N THR A 194 -14.46 -1.21 -23.58
CA THR A 194 -15.66 -1.82 -24.19
C THR A 194 -15.73 -3.34 -23.95
N SER A 195 -14.60 -3.96 -23.63
CA SER A 195 -14.48 -5.39 -23.33
C SER A 195 -14.79 -5.75 -21.88
N LEU A 196 -14.97 -4.75 -21.00
CA LEU A 196 -15.15 -4.99 -19.56
C LEU A 196 -16.56 -5.50 -19.23
N SER A 197 -16.61 -6.26 -18.16
CA SER A 197 -17.81 -6.65 -17.44
C SER A 197 -17.64 -6.33 -15.96
N PRO A 198 -18.73 -6.17 -15.18
CA PRO A 198 -18.61 -6.15 -13.74
C PRO A 198 -17.76 -7.33 -13.27
N SER A 199 -16.84 -7.08 -12.37
CA SER A 199 -15.81 -8.04 -11.96
C SER A 199 -15.67 -8.11 -10.45
N VAL A 200 -15.26 -9.28 -9.98
CA VAL A 200 -15.00 -9.53 -8.55
C VAL A 200 -13.56 -9.98 -8.39
N ALA A 201 -12.85 -9.35 -7.46
CA ALA A 201 -11.51 -9.80 -7.09
C ALA A 201 -11.55 -10.76 -5.89
N GLY A 202 -10.83 -11.86 -5.98
CA GLY A 202 -10.74 -12.82 -4.89
C GLY A 202 -11.06 -14.26 -5.25
N PRO A 203 -11.04 -15.14 -4.22
CA PRO A 203 -10.89 -14.79 -2.80
C PRO A 203 -9.44 -14.45 -2.39
N ASN A 204 -9.33 -13.60 -1.39
CA ASN A 204 -8.09 -13.29 -0.65
C ASN A 204 -6.92 -12.75 -1.50
N SER A 205 -7.19 -12.25 -2.70
CA SER A 205 -6.21 -11.63 -3.59
C SER A 205 -6.87 -10.63 -4.53
N VAL A 206 -6.29 -9.44 -4.65
CA VAL A 206 -6.70 -8.43 -5.65
C VAL A 206 -6.22 -8.78 -7.06
N LYS A 207 -5.21 -9.66 -7.17
CA LYS A 207 -4.63 -10.12 -8.44
C LYS A 207 -5.46 -11.24 -9.11
N VAL A 208 -6.51 -11.71 -8.45
CA VAL A 208 -7.45 -12.70 -9.01
C VAL A 208 -8.74 -11.96 -9.37
N ALA A 209 -8.91 -11.61 -10.63
CA ALA A 209 -10.12 -10.96 -11.14
C ALA A 209 -10.97 -11.96 -11.93
N THR A 210 -12.23 -12.06 -11.55
CA THR A 210 -13.20 -12.95 -12.22
C THR A 210 -14.38 -12.14 -12.72
N PRO A 211 -14.74 -12.19 -14.02
CA PRO A 211 -15.98 -11.59 -14.50
C PRO A 211 -17.17 -12.10 -13.71
N LEU A 212 -18.03 -11.20 -13.27
CA LEU A 212 -19.18 -11.52 -12.42
C LEU A 212 -20.07 -12.64 -12.97
N PRO A 213 -20.39 -12.68 -14.29
CA PRO A 213 -21.21 -13.77 -14.85
C PRO A 213 -20.58 -15.16 -14.76
N VAL A 214 -19.27 -15.24 -14.57
CA VAL A 214 -18.56 -16.50 -14.32
C VAL A 214 -18.74 -16.90 -12.86
N LEU A 215 -18.48 -15.98 -11.93
CA LEU A 215 -18.56 -16.26 -10.49
C LEU A 215 -19.99 -16.51 -10.00
N GLU A 216 -20.99 -15.91 -10.63
CA GLU A 216 -22.41 -16.16 -10.32
C GLU A 216 -22.82 -17.64 -10.50
N LYS A 217 -22.14 -18.39 -11.38
CA LYS A 217 -22.40 -19.81 -11.60
C LYS A 217 -21.95 -20.68 -10.42
N ASP A 218 -20.98 -20.20 -9.65
CA ASP A 218 -20.43 -20.91 -8.50
C ASP A 218 -21.33 -20.80 -7.25
N ASP A 219 -22.38 -19.98 -7.30
CA ASP A 219 -23.38 -19.77 -6.24
C ASP A 219 -22.75 -19.45 -4.86
N VAL A 220 -21.70 -18.64 -4.83
CA VAL A 220 -20.94 -18.33 -3.63
C VAL A 220 -21.80 -17.60 -2.61
N LYS A 221 -22.17 -18.28 -1.52
CA LYS A 221 -22.94 -17.70 -0.40
C LYS A 221 -22.05 -16.77 0.41
N ILE A 222 -22.62 -15.70 0.95
CA ILE A 222 -21.91 -14.73 1.78
C ILE A 222 -22.51 -14.66 3.19
N ASN A 223 -21.68 -14.42 4.17
CA ASN A 223 -22.04 -14.17 5.56
C ASN A 223 -22.06 -12.66 5.86
N LYS A 224 -21.12 -11.92 5.27
CA LYS A 224 -20.98 -10.49 5.52
C LYS A 224 -20.76 -9.70 4.23
N ALA A 225 -21.32 -8.49 4.19
CA ALA A 225 -21.14 -7.52 3.12
C ALA A 225 -20.67 -6.19 3.72
N TYR A 226 -19.82 -5.44 3.00
CA TYR A 226 -19.23 -4.21 3.52
C TYR A 226 -19.22 -3.09 2.48
N LEU A 227 -19.87 -1.98 2.80
CA LEU A 227 -19.74 -0.69 2.10
C LEU A 227 -19.01 0.26 3.04
N VAL A 228 -17.69 0.16 3.06
CA VAL A 228 -16.82 0.89 3.99
C VAL A 228 -15.53 1.32 3.26
N SER A 229 -14.75 2.20 3.85
CA SER A 229 -13.42 2.66 3.41
C SER A 229 -13.38 3.93 2.56
N CYS A 230 -12.16 4.49 2.43
CA CYS A 230 -11.87 5.63 1.56
C CYS A 230 -12.06 5.34 0.06
N THR A 231 -12.02 4.07 -0.35
CA THR A 231 -12.03 3.65 -1.75
C THR A 231 -13.41 3.83 -2.37
N ASN A 232 -14.42 3.10 -1.84
CA ASN A 232 -15.78 3.12 -2.37
C ASN A 232 -16.81 3.23 -1.22
N SER A 233 -16.78 4.35 -0.48
CA SER A 233 -17.82 4.78 0.47
C SER A 233 -17.97 6.29 0.46
N ARG A 234 -17.79 6.89 -0.70
CA ARG A 234 -18.08 8.30 -0.97
C ARG A 234 -19.59 8.48 -1.23
N ALA A 235 -20.06 9.72 -1.35
CA ALA A 235 -21.50 9.97 -1.51
C ALA A 235 -22.09 9.29 -2.75
N SER A 236 -21.37 9.27 -3.87
CA SER A 236 -21.77 8.57 -5.10
C SER A 236 -21.86 7.06 -4.93
N ASP A 237 -20.90 6.44 -4.21
CA ASP A 237 -20.87 5.00 -3.93
C ASP A 237 -22.05 4.60 -3.02
N ILE A 238 -22.29 5.40 -1.98
CA ILE A 238 -23.42 5.21 -1.05
C ILE A 238 -24.75 5.31 -1.81
N LYS A 239 -24.87 6.30 -2.69
CA LYS A 239 -26.03 6.45 -3.55
C LYS A 239 -26.23 5.25 -4.47
N ALA A 240 -25.19 4.80 -5.15
CA ALA A 240 -25.24 3.66 -6.05
C ALA A 240 -25.70 2.38 -5.33
N ALA A 241 -25.16 2.10 -4.15
CA ALA A 241 -25.60 0.99 -3.30
C ALA A 241 -27.05 1.17 -2.82
N ALA A 242 -27.45 2.38 -2.42
CA ALA A 242 -28.81 2.69 -1.98
C ALA A 242 -29.83 2.50 -3.10
N ASP A 243 -29.50 2.89 -4.33
CA ASP A 243 -30.40 2.70 -5.49
C ASP A 243 -30.67 1.20 -5.77
N VAL A 244 -29.67 0.35 -5.54
CA VAL A 244 -29.81 -1.12 -5.68
C VAL A 244 -30.69 -1.72 -4.58
N ILE A 245 -30.54 -1.26 -3.32
CA ILE A 245 -31.16 -1.90 -2.15
C ILE A 245 -32.50 -1.25 -1.74
N ARG A 246 -32.82 -0.07 -2.26
CA ARG A 246 -34.03 0.68 -1.91
C ARG A 246 -35.29 -0.15 -2.07
N GLY A 247 -36.09 -0.23 -0.99
CA GLY A 247 -37.31 -1.03 -0.93
C GLY A 247 -37.10 -2.54 -0.77
N LYS A 248 -35.85 -3.00 -0.60
CA LYS A 248 -35.51 -4.40 -0.35
C LYS A 248 -34.99 -4.57 1.07
N LYS A 249 -34.71 -5.80 1.45
CA LYS A 249 -34.09 -6.17 2.74
C LYS A 249 -32.81 -6.98 2.51
N VAL A 250 -31.88 -6.82 3.41
CA VAL A 250 -30.71 -7.70 3.51
C VAL A 250 -31.17 -9.14 3.74
N ALA A 251 -30.56 -10.10 3.06
CA ALA A 251 -30.93 -11.50 3.15
C ALA A 251 -30.78 -12.03 4.59
N PRO A 252 -31.68 -12.94 5.04
CA PRO A 252 -31.52 -13.59 6.35
C PRO A 252 -30.16 -14.29 6.44
N GLY A 253 -29.47 -14.11 7.57
CA GLY A 253 -28.14 -14.68 7.82
C GLY A 253 -26.97 -13.87 7.22
N VAL A 254 -27.23 -12.75 6.54
CA VAL A 254 -26.19 -11.83 6.08
C VAL A 254 -26.14 -10.60 6.98
N GLU A 255 -24.95 -10.19 7.36
CA GLU A 255 -24.68 -8.92 8.03
C GLU A 255 -24.13 -7.92 7.02
N PHE A 256 -24.81 -6.79 6.83
CA PHE A 256 -24.36 -5.74 5.93
C PHE A 256 -23.88 -4.53 6.74
N TYR A 257 -22.58 -4.23 6.68
CA TYR A 257 -21.94 -3.14 7.39
C TYR A 257 -21.70 -1.94 6.49
N ILE A 258 -22.01 -0.74 6.99
CA ILE A 258 -21.78 0.52 6.26
C ILE A 258 -21.01 1.52 7.11
N ALA A 259 -20.02 2.19 6.50
CA ALA A 259 -19.29 3.31 7.06
C ALA A 259 -18.95 4.30 5.95
N ALA A 260 -19.26 5.57 6.11
CA ALA A 260 -18.88 6.58 5.14
C ALA A 260 -17.36 6.85 5.17
N ALA A 261 -16.81 7.30 4.05
CA ALA A 261 -15.39 7.64 3.94
C ALA A 261 -14.98 8.79 4.89
N SER A 262 -15.90 9.68 5.21
CA SER A 262 -15.72 10.76 6.20
C SER A 262 -17.06 11.16 6.82
N SER A 263 -17.00 11.89 7.95
CA SER A 263 -18.21 12.45 8.58
C SER A 263 -18.95 13.45 7.68
N VAL A 264 -18.23 14.09 6.78
CA VAL A 264 -18.81 15.01 5.78
C VAL A 264 -19.64 14.24 4.75
N VAL A 265 -19.08 13.16 4.22
CA VAL A 265 -19.77 12.26 3.28
C VAL A 265 -21.00 11.63 3.93
N GLN A 266 -20.90 11.22 5.20
CA GLN A 266 -22.05 10.66 5.93
C GLN A 266 -23.21 11.66 5.98
N LYS A 267 -22.95 12.92 6.38
CA LYS A 267 -23.97 13.97 6.44
C LYS A 267 -24.60 14.24 5.06
N GLU A 268 -23.80 14.18 3.99
CA GLU A 268 -24.30 14.33 2.63
C GLU A 268 -25.26 13.19 2.25
N ALA A 269 -24.89 11.93 2.57
CA ALA A 269 -25.71 10.75 2.32
C ALA A 269 -26.97 10.69 3.20
N GLU A 270 -26.90 11.22 4.43
CA GLU A 270 -28.07 11.39 5.30
C GLU A 270 -29.03 12.42 4.72
N ALA A 271 -28.53 13.56 4.25
CA ALA A 271 -29.34 14.62 3.67
C ALA A 271 -30.03 14.19 2.37
N SER A 272 -29.41 13.36 1.53
CA SER A 272 -30.02 12.80 0.31
C SER A 272 -31.04 11.69 0.59
N GLY A 273 -31.06 11.13 1.79
CA GLY A 273 -31.90 9.98 2.15
C GLY A 273 -31.31 8.61 1.74
N ASP A 274 -30.13 8.57 1.12
CA ASP A 274 -29.49 7.34 0.69
C ASP A 274 -29.00 6.51 1.88
N TRP A 275 -28.46 7.18 2.91
CA TRP A 275 -28.09 6.54 4.17
C TRP A 275 -29.28 5.88 4.85
N ALA A 276 -30.41 6.56 4.91
CA ALA A 276 -31.64 6.03 5.49
C ALA A 276 -32.17 4.81 4.70
N ALA A 277 -32.00 4.77 3.37
CA ALA A 277 -32.38 3.62 2.55
C ALA A 277 -31.56 2.36 2.90
N LEU A 278 -30.25 2.52 3.09
CA LEU A 278 -29.35 1.41 3.50
C LEU A 278 -29.72 0.90 4.91
N VAL A 279 -29.90 1.82 5.89
CA VAL A 279 -30.28 1.47 7.26
C VAL A 279 -31.64 0.77 7.29
N SER A 280 -32.62 1.30 6.54
CA SER A 280 -33.96 0.69 6.44
C SER A 280 -33.95 -0.69 5.83
N ALA A 281 -32.98 -1.00 4.97
CA ALA A 281 -32.79 -2.33 4.41
C ALA A 281 -32.21 -3.33 5.43
N GLY A 282 -31.64 -2.86 6.55
CA GLY A 282 -31.03 -3.68 7.59
C GLY A 282 -29.52 -3.54 7.69
N ALA A 283 -28.93 -2.53 7.07
CA ALA A 283 -27.49 -2.28 7.21
C ALA A 283 -27.13 -1.84 8.63
N LYS A 284 -26.00 -2.34 9.14
CA LYS A 284 -25.39 -2.01 10.44
C LYS A 284 -24.41 -0.86 10.26
N VAL A 285 -24.66 0.24 10.97
CA VAL A 285 -23.85 1.45 10.89
C VAL A 285 -22.58 1.33 11.71
N LEU A 286 -21.44 1.69 11.10
CA LEU A 286 -20.15 1.86 11.77
C LEU A 286 -19.73 3.33 11.75
N PRO A 287 -18.84 3.76 12.65
CA PRO A 287 -18.23 5.09 12.57
C PRO A 287 -17.55 5.34 11.22
N ALA A 288 -17.64 6.56 10.72
CA ALA A 288 -16.94 6.95 9.48
C ALA A 288 -15.43 6.69 9.59
N GLY A 289 -14.86 6.01 8.59
CA GLY A 289 -13.46 5.64 8.55
C GLY A 289 -13.20 4.22 8.08
N CYS A 290 -12.03 3.68 8.46
CA CYS A 290 -11.54 2.40 7.92
C CYS A 290 -12.22 1.15 8.55
N GLY A 291 -12.30 1.05 9.88
CA GLY A 291 -12.92 -0.09 10.56
C GLY A 291 -12.50 -1.46 10.03
N PRO A 292 -13.45 -2.30 9.60
CA PRO A 292 -13.15 -3.65 9.08
C PRO A 292 -12.20 -3.69 7.88
N CYS A 293 -12.10 -2.62 7.10
CA CYS A 293 -11.16 -2.53 5.97
C CYS A 293 -9.69 -2.74 6.38
N ILE A 294 -9.36 -2.39 7.63
CA ILE A 294 -8.01 -2.58 8.20
C ILE A 294 -7.96 -3.63 9.31
N GLY A 295 -9.02 -4.42 9.44
CA GLY A 295 -9.10 -5.48 10.46
C GLY A 295 -9.36 -4.95 11.87
N LEU A 296 -10.03 -3.81 12.02
CA LEU A 296 -10.34 -3.20 13.31
C LEU A 296 -11.85 -3.07 13.56
N GLY A 297 -12.22 -3.02 14.84
CA GLY A 297 -13.58 -2.77 15.26
C GLY A 297 -14.46 -4.01 15.23
N VAL A 298 -15.75 -3.81 14.97
CA VAL A 298 -16.76 -4.86 14.95
C VAL A 298 -17.07 -5.31 13.51
N GLY A 299 -17.63 -6.49 13.38
CA GLY A 299 -18.04 -7.04 12.08
C GLY A 299 -16.90 -7.68 11.29
N LEU A 300 -15.78 -8.04 11.94
CA LEU A 300 -14.70 -8.78 11.30
C LEU A 300 -15.17 -10.16 10.85
N LEU A 301 -14.57 -10.68 9.78
CA LEU A 301 -14.81 -12.05 9.31
C LEU A 301 -14.28 -13.07 10.30
N GLU A 302 -15.10 -14.07 10.60
CA GLU A 302 -14.77 -15.21 11.46
C GLU A 302 -14.28 -16.41 10.61
N ASP A 303 -13.82 -17.48 11.29
CA ASP A 303 -13.34 -18.67 10.61
C ASP A 303 -14.41 -19.29 9.71
N GLY A 304 -14.05 -19.53 8.45
CA GLY A 304 -14.94 -20.13 7.45
C GLY A 304 -15.99 -19.18 6.86
N GLU A 305 -16.08 -17.94 7.32
CA GLU A 305 -17.00 -16.97 6.75
C GLU A 305 -16.54 -16.46 5.37
N VAL A 306 -17.52 -16.08 4.58
CA VAL A 306 -17.34 -15.45 3.26
C VAL A 306 -17.84 -14.02 3.32
N GLY A 307 -16.97 -13.07 2.96
CA GLY A 307 -17.30 -11.65 2.89
C GLY A 307 -17.11 -11.06 1.50
N ILE A 308 -17.98 -10.09 1.15
CA ILE A 308 -17.82 -9.25 -0.05
C ILE A 308 -17.75 -7.78 0.35
N SER A 309 -16.83 -7.01 -0.23
CA SER A 309 -16.62 -5.63 0.19
C SER A 309 -16.31 -4.69 -0.96
N ALA A 310 -16.65 -3.41 -0.80
CA ALA A 310 -16.22 -2.33 -1.67
C ALA A 310 -14.89 -1.70 -1.25
N THR A 311 -14.13 -2.37 -0.36
CA THR A 311 -12.81 -1.93 0.09
C THR A 311 -11.73 -2.13 -0.98
N ASN A 312 -10.48 -1.82 -0.65
CA ASN A 312 -9.34 -1.93 -1.57
C ASN A 312 -8.54 -3.23 -1.42
N ARG A 313 -8.59 -3.89 -0.26
CA ARG A 313 -7.78 -5.08 0.06
C ARG A 313 -8.62 -6.20 0.60
N ASN A 314 -8.36 -7.41 0.09
CA ASN A 314 -8.97 -8.65 0.56
C ASN A 314 -7.90 -9.71 0.91
N TYR A 315 -6.70 -9.28 1.29
CA TYR A 315 -5.62 -10.20 1.65
C TYR A 315 -6.04 -11.13 2.80
N LYS A 316 -5.46 -12.33 2.82
CA LYS A 316 -5.69 -13.34 3.85
C LYS A 316 -5.49 -12.74 5.25
N GLY A 317 -6.50 -12.80 6.10
CA GLY A 317 -6.47 -12.23 7.45
C GLY A 317 -6.66 -10.71 7.53
N ARG A 318 -6.83 -10.00 6.40
CA ARG A 318 -6.97 -8.54 6.38
C ARG A 318 -8.24 -8.03 7.05
N MET A 319 -9.36 -8.71 6.83
CA MET A 319 -10.67 -8.31 7.35
C MET A 319 -11.14 -9.17 8.53
N GLY A 320 -10.24 -9.89 9.18
CA GLY A 320 -10.57 -10.79 10.30
C GLY A 320 -9.76 -12.09 10.26
N SER A 321 -10.43 -13.22 10.31
CA SER A 321 -9.77 -14.53 10.31
C SER A 321 -9.00 -14.81 9.02
N PRO A 322 -7.78 -15.39 9.10
CA PRO A 322 -7.04 -15.88 7.94
C PRO A 322 -7.71 -17.10 7.28
N ASN A 323 -8.69 -17.75 7.93
CA ASN A 323 -9.46 -18.87 7.39
C ASN A 323 -10.77 -18.41 6.73
N ALA A 324 -11.03 -17.09 6.66
CA ALA A 324 -12.17 -16.53 5.94
C ALA A 324 -11.83 -16.29 4.46
N LEU A 325 -12.86 -16.19 3.63
CA LEU A 325 -12.75 -15.84 2.22
C LEU A 325 -13.30 -14.44 1.98
N ALA A 326 -12.43 -13.52 1.55
CA ALA A 326 -12.78 -12.13 1.29
C ALA A 326 -12.73 -11.82 -0.21
N TYR A 327 -13.79 -11.17 -0.70
CA TYR A 327 -13.95 -10.72 -2.09
C TYR A 327 -14.09 -9.21 -2.17
N LEU A 328 -13.67 -8.61 -3.31
CA LEU A 328 -13.86 -7.20 -3.61
C LEU A 328 -14.75 -7.03 -4.85
N ALA A 329 -15.66 -6.07 -4.76
CA ALA A 329 -16.53 -5.70 -5.89
C ALA A 329 -16.94 -4.22 -5.81
N SER A 330 -17.66 -3.73 -6.83
CA SER A 330 -18.29 -2.41 -6.82
C SER A 330 -19.37 -2.29 -5.73
N PRO A 331 -19.70 -1.08 -5.27
CA PRO A 331 -20.78 -0.83 -4.30
C PRO A 331 -22.11 -1.46 -4.69
N GLU A 332 -22.44 -1.43 -5.98
CA GLU A 332 -23.67 -1.99 -6.54
C GLU A 332 -23.71 -3.52 -6.41
N VAL A 333 -22.59 -4.18 -6.71
CA VAL A 333 -22.47 -5.65 -6.60
C VAL A 333 -22.50 -6.05 -5.12
N VAL A 334 -21.86 -5.30 -4.23
CA VAL A 334 -21.91 -5.53 -2.78
C VAL A 334 -23.34 -5.43 -2.25
N ALA A 335 -24.08 -4.36 -2.63
CA ALA A 335 -25.46 -4.17 -2.21
C ALA A 335 -26.41 -5.26 -2.78
N ALA A 336 -26.23 -5.62 -4.06
CA ALA A 336 -27.01 -6.71 -4.68
C ALA A 336 -26.74 -8.04 -3.98
N SER A 337 -25.48 -8.34 -3.66
CA SER A 337 -25.08 -9.55 -2.95
C SER A 337 -25.64 -9.60 -1.53
N ALA A 338 -25.66 -8.46 -0.82
CA ALA A 338 -26.24 -8.38 0.53
C ALA A 338 -27.75 -8.71 0.51
N VAL A 339 -28.47 -8.30 -0.52
CA VAL A 339 -29.92 -8.60 -0.71
C VAL A 339 -30.11 -10.06 -1.10
N ALA A 340 -29.25 -10.63 -1.93
CA ALA A 340 -29.40 -11.99 -2.45
C ALA A 340 -28.86 -13.09 -1.53
N GLY A 341 -27.98 -12.74 -0.58
CA GLY A 341 -27.28 -13.71 0.29
C GLY A 341 -26.16 -14.47 -0.42
N LYS A 342 -25.77 -14.05 -1.61
CA LYS A 342 -24.72 -14.65 -2.43
C LYS A 342 -24.11 -13.61 -3.38
N ILE A 343 -22.96 -13.91 -3.94
CA ILE A 343 -22.31 -13.00 -4.90
C ILE A 343 -23.15 -12.93 -6.18
N VAL A 344 -23.73 -11.76 -6.45
CA VAL A 344 -24.52 -11.46 -7.65
C VAL A 344 -24.47 -9.95 -7.96
N GLY A 345 -24.67 -9.59 -9.24
CA GLY A 345 -24.79 -8.20 -9.66
C GLY A 345 -26.22 -7.66 -9.65
N PRO A 346 -26.37 -6.34 -9.69
CA PRO A 346 -27.66 -5.71 -9.93
C PRO A 346 -28.10 -5.93 -11.38
N LYS A 347 -29.42 -5.91 -11.60
CA LYS A 347 -29.97 -5.90 -12.97
C LYS A 347 -29.85 -4.48 -13.52
N VAL A 348 -28.97 -4.28 -14.49
CA VAL A 348 -28.76 -2.99 -15.16
C VAL A 348 -29.39 -3.03 -16.55
N PRO A 349 -30.31 -2.12 -16.90
CA PRO A 349 -30.89 -2.03 -18.23
C PRO A 349 -29.79 -1.80 -19.30
N GLY A 350 -29.82 -2.60 -20.36
CA GLY A 350 -28.86 -2.49 -21.46
C GLY A 350 -27.49 -3.12 -21.20
N ALA A 351 -27.20 -3.60 -19.99
CA ALA A 351 -25.97 -4.31 -19.71
C ALA A 351 -25.93 -5.63 -20.50
N LYS A 352 -24.74 -5.90 -21.07
CA LYS A 352 -24.43 -7.16 -21.78
C LYS A 352 -23.14 -7.73 -21.18
N PRO A 353 -23.19 -8.23 -19.95
CA PRO A 353 -21.99 -8.73 -19.30
C PRO A 353 -21.42 -9.92 -20.06
N SER A 354 -20.11 -9.92 -20.27
CA SER A 354 -19.34 -10.97 -20.91
C SER A 354 -18.68 -11.87 -19.87
N SER A 355 -18.51 -13.14 -20.18
CA SER A 355 -17.65 -14.05 -19.43
C SER A 355 -16.20 -14.07 -19.95
N GLU A 356 -15.92 -13.34 -21.03
CA GLU A 356 -14.57 -13.16 -21.56
C GLU A 356 -13.77 -12.19 -20.69
N GLY A 357 -12.46 -12.41 -20.61
CA GLY A 357 -11.54 -11.50 -19.94
C GLY A 357 -11.37 -10.19 -20.72
N PRO A 358 -10.81 -9.15 -20.06
CA PRO A 358 -10.58 -7.86 -20.68
C PRO A 358 -9.56 -7.94 -21.82
N LYS A 359 -9.74 -7.11 -22.86
CA LYS A 359 -8.79 -6.98 -23.97
C LYS A 359 -7.73 -5.94 -23.63
N ILE A 360 -6.47 -6.34 -23.76
CA ILE A 360 -5.31 -5.54 -23.40
C ILE A 360 -4.22 -5.56 -24.48
N SER A 361 -3.33 -4.56 -24.43
CA SER A 361 -2.03 -4.62 -25.07
C SER A 361 -0.94 -4.03 -24.18
N ILE A 362 0.30 -4.48 -24.38
CA ILE A 362 1.50 -4.02 -23.70
C ILE A 362 2.52 -3.64 -24.75
N GLU A 363 3.06 -2.43 -24.68
CA GLU A 363 4.16 -1.96 -25.50
C GLU A 363 5.32 -1.58 -24.58
N GLU A 364 6.44 -2.27 -24.71
CA GLU A 364 7.66 -1.95 -23.99
C GLU A 364 8.50 -0.95 -24.80
N HIS A 365 8.86 0.14 -24.18
CA HIS A 365 9.72 1.15 -24.80
C HIS A 365 11.16 0.94 -24.34
N LYS A 366 12.07 0.77 -25.31
CA LYS A 366 13.50 0.77 -24.99
C LYS A 366 13.85 2.14 -24.45
N SER A 367 14.12 2.22 -23.15
CA SER A 367 14.60 3.45 -22.52
C SER A 367 15.89 3.89 -23.20
N THR A 368 15.87 5.07 -23.83
CA THR A 368 17.08 5.78 -24.27
C THR A 368 17.70 6.58 -23.11
N ALA A 369 16.99 6.77 -22.01
CA ALA A 369 17.60 7.22 -20.77
C ALA A 369 18.37 6.03 -20.23
N ALA A 370 19.65 6.20 -19.98
CA ALA A 370 20.49 5.21 -19.35
C ALA A 370 19.69 4.55 -18.23
N ALA A 371 19.26 3.32 -18.48
CA ALA A 371 18.84 2.45 -17.41
C ALA A 371 19.95 2.58 -16.39
N ALA A 372 19.61 2.98 -15.19
CA ALA A 372 20.42 2.61 -14.05
C ALA A 372 20.38 1.09 -14.12
N ASP A 373 21.36 0.59 -14.80
CA ASP A 373 21.55 -0.78 -15.26
C ASP A 373 21.51 -1.68 -14.04
N SER A 374 20.41 -2.37 -13.83
CA SER A 374 20.37 -3.48 -12.88
C SER A 374 21.09 -4.71 -13.44
N SER A 375 21.62 -4.63 -14.66
CA SER A 375 22.27 -5.76 -15.31
C SER A 375 23.53 -5.37 -16.11
N ALA A 376 24.46 -4.70 -15.49
CA ALA A 376 25.87 -4.53 -15.85
C ALA A 376 26.36 -3.12 -15.49
N SER A 377 26.22 -2.68 -14.27
CA SER A 377 27.14 -1.69 -13.78
C SER A 377 28.48 -2.41 -13.67
N THR A 378 29.43 -2.01 -14.50
CA THR A 378 30.85 -2.13 -14.10
C THR A 378 30.87 -1.73 -12.64
N ALA A 379 31.15 -2.72 -11.78
CA ALA A 379 31.04 -2.61 -10.33
C ALA A 379 31.83 -1.38 -9.87
N VAL A 380 31.15 -0.24 -9.70
CA VAL A 380 31.66 0.80 -8.83
C VAL A 380 31.53 0.18 -7.44
N SER A 381 32.64 -0.39 -6.94
CA SER A 381 32.68 -0.90 -5.59
C SER A 381 32.43 0.28 -4.66
N GLU A 382 31.24 0.34 -4.09
CA GLU A 382 30.96 1.29 -3.01
C GLU A 382 31.95 1.02 -1.87
N PRO A 383 32.57 2.03 -1.29
CA PRO A 383 33.47 1.81 -0.17
C PRO A 383 32.70 1.22 1.01
N LEU A 384 33.25 0.18 1.62
CA LEU A 384 32.68 -0.38 2.84
C LEU A 384 32.86 0.62 3.99
N LEU A 385 31.76 1.05 4.58
CA LEU A 385 31.81 1.93 5.75
C LEU A 385 32.36 1.19 6.97
N PRO A 386 33.14 1.86 7.85
CA PRO A 386 33.64 1.27 9.08
C PRO A 386 32.50 0.66 9.92
N ASN A 387 32.67 -0.58 10.37
CA ASN A 387 31.73 -1.36 11.16
C ASN A 387 30.47 -1.85 10.40
N PHE A 388 30.33 -1.62 9.10
CA PHE A 388 29.31 -2.28 8.31
C PHE A 388 29.77 -3.72 7.98
N PRO A 389 28.91 -4.76 8.03
CA PRO A 389 29.29 -6.12 7.72
C PRO A 389 29.77 -6.24 6.26
N PRO A 390 30.96 -6.78 5.99
CA PRO A 390 31.41 -7.04 4.61
C PRO A 390 30.64 -8.18 3.95
N LEU A 391 29.99 -9.02 4.77
CA LEU A 391 29.31 -10.23 4.34
C LEU A 391 28.08 -10.48 5.21
N PHE A 392 26.95 -10.78 4.58
CA PHE A 392 25.79 -11.38 5.24
C PHE A 392 25.76 -12.88 4.94
N SER A 393 25.57 -13.74 5.96
CA SER A 393 25.64 -15.18 5.76
C SER A 393 24.78 -15.98 6.73
N GLY A 394 24.33 -17.14 6.28
CA GLY A 394 23.59 -18.07 7.12
C GLY A 394 22.85 -19.16 6.37
N PRO A 395 22.10 -20.01 7.11
CA PRO A 395 21.23 -20.99 6.49
C PRO A 395 20.12 -20.28 5.70
N LEU A 396 19.76 -20.84 4.54
CA LEU A 396 18.77 -20.27 3.63
C LEU A 396 17.40 -20.90 3.86
N LEU A 397 16.41 -20.09 4.20
CA LEU A 397 14.98 -20.43 4.13
C LEU A 397 14.38 -19.95 2.82
N PHE A 398 13.45 -20.70 2.26
CA PHE A 398 12.72 -20.32 1.06
C PHE A 398 11.22 -20.35 1.28
N ALA A 399 10.57 -19.19 1.12
CA ALA A 399 9.13 -19.01 1.10
C ALA A 399 8.67 -18.81 -0.35
N PRO A 400 8.25 -19.88 -1.07
CA PRO A 400 7.94 -19.83 -2.51
C PRO A 400 6.62 -19.13 -2.81
N GLN A 401 6.52 -17.84 -2.45
CA GLN A 401 5.29 -17.05 -2.57
C GLN A 401 5.58 -15.74 -3.30
N ASP A 402 4.86 -15.53 -4.41
CA ASP A 402 4.81 -14.22 -5.06
C ASP A 402 3.74 -13.34 -4.40
N ASN A 403 3.94 -12.02 -4.45
CA ASN A 403 3.05 -11.04 -3.85
C ASN A 403 2.79 -11.27 -2.35
N LEU A 404 3.81 -11.76 -1.62
CA LEU A 404 3.71 -11.92 -0.17
C LEU A 404 3.61 -10.53 0.46
N ASN A 405 2.42 -10.20 0.92
CA ASN A 405 2.10 -8.86 1.38
C ASN A 405 2.46 -8.65 2.86
N THR A 406 2.45 -7.39 3.29
CA THR A 406 2.80 -7.02 4.67
C THR A 406 1.85 -7.59 5.72
N ASP A 407 0.59 -7.92 5.39
CA ASP A 407 -0.34 -8.63 6.29
C ASP A 407 0.06 -10.11 6.46
N GLY A 408 0.63 -10.72 5.43
CA GLY A 408 1.22 -12.06 5.50
C GLY A 408 2.48 -12.11 6.36
N ILE A 409 3.32 -11.05 6.27
CA ILE A 409 4.58 -10.95 7.04
C ILE A 409 4.30 -10.60 8.50
N TYR A 410 3.39 -9.66 8.78
CA TYR A 410 3.04 -9.24 10.13
C TYR A 410 1.54 -9.00 10.26
N PRO A 411 0.80 -9.80 11.04
CA PRO A 411 -0.65 -9.72 11.11
C PRO A 411 -1.16 -8.38 11.62
N GLY A 412 -2.21 -7.85 10.97
CA GLY A 412 -2.79 -6.55 11.27
C GLY A 412 -3.25 -6.38 12.71
N LYS A 413 -3.72 -7.45 13.34
CA LYS A 413 -4.19 -7.46 14.73
C LYS A 413 -3.15 -7.01 15.76
N TYR A 414 -1.85 -7.10 15.42
CA TYR A 414 -0.76 -6.66 16.30
C TYR A 414 -0.22 -5.26 15.96
N THR A 415 -0.61 -4.69 14.82
CA THR A 415 -0.04 -3.41 14.33
C THR A 415 -0.34 -2.22 15.24
N TYR A 416 -1.49 -2.25 15.91
CA TYR A 416 -1.99 -1.14 16.74
C TYR A 416 -1.88 -1.41 18.24
N GLN A 417 -1.05 -2.37 18.64
CA GLN A 417 -0.71 -2.64 20.03
C GLN A 417 0.62 -1.94 20.34
N ASP A 418 0.61 -1.02 21.29
CA ASP A 418 1.78 -0.17 21.59
C ASP A 418 2.84 -0.89 22.43
N ASP A 419 2.50 -2.00 23.05
CA ASP A 419 3.32 -2.78 24.00
C ASP A 419 3.89 -4.08 23.43
N ILE A 420 3.86 -4.24 22.10
CA ILE A 420 4.41 -5.44 21.45
C ILE A 420 5.93 -5.43 21.54
N THR A 421 6.46 -6.38 22.31
CA THR A 421 7.92 -6.58 22.43
C THR A 421 8.52 -7.20 21.16
N ARG A 422 9.85 -7.12 21.02
CA ARG A 422 10.58 -7.75 19.91
C ARG A 422 10.41 -9.27 19.90
N GLU A 423 10.41 -9.89 21.09
CA GLU A 423 10.18 -11.33 21.25
C GLU A 423 8.79 -11.69 20.70
N LYS A 424 7.77 -10.90 21.04
CA LYS A 424 6.42 -11.13 20.52
C LYS A 424 6.33 -10.88 19.01
N GLN A 425 7.04 -9.89 18.47
CA GLN A 425 7.12 -9.70 17.02
C GLN A 425 7.74 -10.94 16.32
N ALA A 426 8.81 -11.51 16.91
CA ALA A 426 9.43 -12.73 16.39
C ALA A 426 8.52 -13.96 16.48
N ASP A 427 7.63 -14.02 17.49
CA ASP A 427 6.69 -15.13 17.65
C ASP A 427 5.54 -15.12 16.63
N VAL A 428 5.20 -13.95 16.10
CA VAL A 428 4.05 -13.78 15.19
C VAL A 428 4.45 -13.45 13.75
N VAL A 429 5.78 -13.40 13.49
CA VAL A 429 6.29 -13.15 12.14
C VAL A 429 5.80 -14.22 11.17
N MET A 430 5.32 -13.81 10.00
CA MET A 430 4.80 -14.67 8.93
C MET A 430 3.57 -15.53 9.34
N GLU A 431 2.93 -15.29 10.50
CA GLU A 431 1.81 -16.10 11.04
C GLU A 431 0.65 -16.25 10.04
N ASN A 432 0.27 -15.18 9.33
CA ASN A 432 -0.82 -15.26 8.35
C ASN A 432 -0.41 -16.00 7.07
N TYR A 433 0.87 -16.02 6.74
CA TYR A 433 1.41 -16.78 5.62
C TYR A 433 1.60 -18.25 5.99
N ASP A 434 2.44 -18.49 7.00
CA ASP A 434 2.79 -19.83 7.49
C ASP A 434 2.80 -19.84 9.02
N PRO A 435 1.78 -20.42 9.66
CA PRO A 435 1.70 -20.50 11.12
C PRO A 435 2.89 -21.22 11.78
N GLU A 436 3.62 -22.07 11.04
CA GLU A 436 4.78 -22.80 11.55
C GLU A 436 6.08 -21.99 11.43
N PHE A 437 6.08 -20.84 10.71
CA PHE A 437 7.31 -20.09 10.42
C PHE A 437 8.12 -19.75 11.67
N ALA A 438 7.50 -19.21 12.71
CA ALA A 438 8.18 -18.87 13.96
C ALA A 438 8.80 -20.11 14.63
N THR A 439 8.15 -21.27 14.56
CA THR A 439 8.67 -22.56 15.06
C THR A 439 9.86 -23.01 14.23
N ILE A 440 9.78 -22.89 12.91
CA ILE A 440 10.90 -23.17 12.00
C ILE A 440 12.11 -22.30 12.36
N MET A 441 11.89 -20.99 12.51
CA MET A 441 12.96 -20.06 12.91
C MET A 441 13.59 -20.42 14.26
N LYS A 442 12.79 -20.81 15.27
CA LYS A 442 13.26 -21.20 16.59
C LYS A 442 14.12 -22.46 16.56
N SER A 443 13.88 -23.36 15.62
CA SER A 443 14.61 -24.62 15.47
C SER A 443 15.92 -24.50 14.71
N LEU A 444 16.15 -23.36 14.04
CA LEU A 444 17.43 -23.07 13.41
C LEU A 444 18.34 -22.44 14.47
N GLU A 445 19.40 -23.14 14.83
CA GLU A 445 20.44 -22.60 15.70
C GLU A 445 21.13 -21.44 14.98
N SER A 446 20.77 -20.22 15.33
CA SER A 446 21.48 -19.03 14.89
C SER A 446 22.35 -18.54 16.05
N PRO A 447 23.69 -18.47 15.89
CA PRO A 447 24.58 -17.89 16.90
C PRO A 447 24.17 -16.49 17.32
N ALA A 448 23.53 -15.79 16.43
CA ALA A 448 23.03 -14.45 16.57
C ALA A 448 21.87 -14.28 17.57
N ARG A 449 21.09 -15.32 17.80
CA ARG A 449 19.98 -15.32 18.77
C ARG A 449 20.47 -15.43 20.21
N SER A 450 21.63 -16.04 20.43
CA SER A 450 22.17 -16.31 21.77
C SER A 450 22.92 -15.13 22.40
N THR A 451 23.45 -14.19 21.58
CA THR A 451 24.37 -13.16 22.04
C THR A 451 23.75 -11.77 22.22
N ASN A 452 22.63 -11.48 21.60
CA ASN A 452 21.91 -10.23 21.81
C ASN A 452 20.43 -10.32 21.38
N PRO A 453 19.52 -10.75 22.27
CA PRO A 453 18.09 -10.85 21.93
C PRO A 453 17.44 -9.49 21.65
N SER A 454 18.13 -8.38 21.90
CA SER A 454 17.57 -7.03 21.86
C SER A 454 18.16 -6.09 20.81
N GLY A 455 19.09 -6.55 19.94
CA GLY A 455 19.77 -5.69 18.96
C GLY A 455 19.88 -6.28 17.57
N PRO A 456 20.03 -5.45 16.53
CA PRO A 456 20.37 -5.92 15.19
C PRO A 456 21.71 -6.63 15.23
N GLN A 457 21.84 -7.69 14.43
CA GLN A 457 23.03 -8.54 14.43
C GLN A 457 24.20 -7.81 13.78
N ARG A 458 25.15 -7.38 14.60
CA ARG A 458 26.26 -6.52 14.20
C ARG A 458 27.28 -7.17 13.26
N ASN A 459 27.23 -8.49 13.07
CA ASN A 459 28.21 -9.24 12.27
C ASN A 459 27.68 -9.73 10.91
N GLY A 460 26.42 -9.44 10.55
CA GLY A 460 25.81 -9.91 9.31
C GLY A 460 25.45 -11.40 9.28
N GLU A 461 25.67 -12.16 10.37
CA GLU A 461 25.27 -13.56 10.45
C GLU A 461 23.80 -13.70 10.89
N GLY A 462 23.06 -14.63 10.31
CA GLY A 462 21.68 -14.93 10.66
C GLY A 462 21.03 -15.89 9.68
N VAL A 463 19.74 -16.13 9.84
CA VAL A 463 18.97 -16.86 8.83
C VAL A 463 18.67 -15.91 7.68
N LEU A 464 18.98 -16.28 6.44
CA LEU A 464 18.61 -15.50 5.28
C LEU A 464 17.30 -16.06 4.68
N LEU A 465 16.37 -15.17 4.37
CA LEU A 465 15.08 -15.53 3.79
C LEU A 465 15.09 -15.25 2.29
N ALA A 466 14.76 -16.24 1.49
CA ALA A 466 14.44 -16.07 0.08
C ALA A 466 12.91 -16.15 -0.13
N SER A 467 12.37 -15.32 -1.02
CA SER A 467 10.95 -15.36 -1.38
C SER A 467 10.74 -14.98 -2.85
N GLY A 468 9.49 -15.05 -3.34
CA GLY A 468 9.14 -14.78 -4.72
C GLY A 468 9.25 -13.32 -5.14
N TYR A 469 8.42 -12.94 -6.10
CA TYR A 469 8.36 -11.57 -6.65
C TYR A 469 7.40 -10.69 -5.86
N ASN A 470 7.64 -9.35 -5.88
CA ASN A 470 6.82 -8.33 -5.22
C ASN A 470 6.64 -8.59 -3.72
N PHE A 471 7.75 -8.92 -3.03
CA PHE A 471 7.74 -9.18 -1.59
C PHE A 471 7.47 -7.89 -0.80
N GLY A 472 6.63 -7.98 0.23
CA GLY A 472 6.29 -6.86 1.09
C GLY A 472 5.28 -5.88 0.47
N THR A 473 4.57 -6.27 -0.59
CA THR A 473 3.53 -5.42 -1.21
C THR A 473 2.46 -5.02 -0.21
N GLY A 474 1.80 -3.90 -0.47
CA GLY A 474 0.60 -3.46 0.26
C GLY A 474 0.85 -2.33 1.25
N SER A 475 0.89 -2.59 2.54
CA SER A 475 0.83 -1.59 3.61
C SER A 475 2.17 -0.97 3.97
N SER A 476 2.16 0.28 4.48
CA SER A 476 3.33 0.99 5.01
C SER A 476 3.75 0.55 6.44
N ARG A 477 3.46 -0.68 6.85
CA ARG A 477 3.77 -1.21 8.18
C ARG A 477 5.26 -1.44 8.36
N GLU A 478 5.89 -0.65 9.24
CA GLU A 478 7.28 -0.88 9.65
C GLU A 478 7.47 -2.21 10.38
N GLN A 479 6.43 -2.65 11.11
CA GLN A 479 6.47 -3.92 11.85
C GLN A 479 6.72 -5.13 10.94
N ALA A 480 6.41 -5.07 9.66
CA ALA A 480 6.76 -6.14 8.72
C ALA A 480 8.29 -6.31 8.61
N ALA A 481 9.04 -5.22 8.56
CA ALA A 481 10.51 -5.27 8.55
C ALA A 481 11.09 -5.60 9.93
N THR A 482 10.60 -4.95 10.99
CA THR A 482 11.12 -5.17 12.35
C THR A 482 10.84 -6.57 12.89
N ALA A 483 9.74 -7.23 12.50
CA ALA A 483 9.43 -8.60 12.89
C ALA A 483 10.40 -9.61 12.26
N LEU A 484 10.77 -9.43 10.99
CA LEU A 484 11.81 -10.25 10.35
C LEU A 484 13.15 -10.09 11.06
N LEU A 485 13.57 -8.86 11.35
CA LEU A 485 14.77 -8.59 12.14
C LEU A 485 14.71 -9.22 13.53
N SER A 486 13.58 -9.07 14.23
CA SER A 486 13.36 -9.62 15.57
C SER A 486 13.41 -11.15 15.58
N SER A 487 13.06 -11.79 14.47
CA SER A 487 13.18 -13.25 14.30
C SER A 487 14.61 -13.74 13.98
N GLY A 488 15.55 -12.83 13.71
CA GLY A 488 16.95 -13.17 13.40
C GLY A 488 17.26 -13.24 11.91
N ILE A 489 16.46 -12.55 11.07
CA ILE A 489 16.69 -12.43 9.63
C ILE A 489 17.30 -11.06 9.35
N PRO A 490 18.62 -10.94 9.08
CA PRO A 490 19.26 -9.66 8.79
C PRO A 490 19.13 -9.22 7.34
N LEU A 491 18.80 -10.15 6.43
CA LEU A 491 18.75 -9.93 5.00
C LEU A 491 17.66 -10.80 4.35
N VAL A 492 16.95 -10.21 3.40
CA VAL A 492 15.94 -10.89 2.56
C VAL A 492 16.37 -10.83 1.10
N LEU A 493 16.26 -11.98 0.39
CA LEU A 493 16.50 -12.09 -1.05
C LEU A 493 15.18 -12.37 -1.77
N CYS A 494 14.84 -11.59 -2.77
CA CYS A 494 13.59 -11.78 -3.53
C CYS A 494 13.81 -11.55 -5.03
N GLY A 495 12.82 -11.93 -5.83
CA GLY A 495 12.80 -11.58 -7.24
C GLY A 495 12.61 -10.08 -7.44
N SER A 496 11.72 -9.48 -6.63
CA SER A 496 11.46 -8.03 -6.55
C SER A 496 10.82 -7.67 -5.21
N PHE A 497 10.83 -6.38 -4.85
CA PHE A 497 10.23 -5.86 -3.61
C PHE A 497 9.24 -4.74 -3.90
N GLY A 498 8.20 -4.63 -3.08
CA GLY A 498 7.42 -3.41 -2.98
C GLY A 498 8.25 -2.28 -2.36
N ASP A 499 8.28 -1.09 -2.99
CA ASP A 499 9.14 0.04 -2.58
C ASP A 499 8.89 0.50 -1.15
N ILE A 500 7.62 0.58 -0.74
CA ILE A 500 7.25 0.97 0.63
C ILE A 500 7.85 0.00 1.67
N PHE A 501 7.85 -1.31 1.38
CA PHE A 501 8.49 -2.30 2.24
C PHE A 501 10.01 -2.12 2.24
N LYS A 502 10.62 -1.94 1.06
CA LYS A 502 12.06 -1.71 0.92
C LYS A 502 12.49 -0.45 1.68
N ARG A 503 11.69 0.62 1.61
CA ARG A 503 11.88 1.85 2.37
C ARG A 503 11.80 1.62 3.89
N ASN A 504 10.79 0.90 4.37
CA ASN A 504 10.70 0.48 5.78
C ASN A 504 11.90 -0.37 6.20
N SER A 505 12.33 -1.28 5.35
CA SER A 505 13.47 -2.16 5.61
C SER A 505 14.76 -1.37 5.79
N ILE A 506 15.07 -0.46 4.88
CA ILE A 506 16.23 0.42 4.96
C ILE A 506 16.20 1.24 6.26
N ASN A 507 15.05 1.88 6.57
CA ASN A 507 14.89 2.70 7.78
C ASN A 507 15.05 1.91 9.09
N ASN A 508 14.87 0.59 9.04
CA ASN A 508 14.97 -0.31 10.20
C ASN A 508 16.16 -1.27 10.15
N ALA A 509 17.13 -1.06 9.24
CA ALA A 509 18.34 -1.88 9.08
C ALA A 509 18.09 -3.33 8.60
N LEU A 510 16.99 -3.62 7.94
CA LEU A 510 16.79 -4.87 7.22
C LEU A 510 17.30 -4.72 5.79
N ILE A 511 18.25 -5.55 5.38
CA ILE A 511 18.82 -5.49 4.03
C ILE A 511 17.91 -6.25 3.05
N CYS A 512 17.59 -5.63 1.93
CA CYS A 512 16.79 -6.19 0.84
C CYS A 512 17.67 -6.33 -0.42
N VAL A 513 17.76 -7.52 -0.97
CA VAL A 513 18.57 -7.84 -2.16
C VAL A 513 17.69 -8.48 -3.22
N GLU A 514 17.63 -7.88 -4.41
CA GLU A 514 16.95 -8.46 -5.55
C GLU A 514 17.90 -9.42 -6.29
N CYS A 515 17.49 -10.70 -6.36
CA CYS A 515 18.26 -11.76 -7.02
C CYS A 515 17.31 -12.73 -7.76
N PRO A 516 16.70 -12.28 -8.89
CA PRO A 516 15.70 -13.07 -9.62
C PRO A 516 16.20 -14.46 -10.01
N GLU A 517 17.46 -14.57 -10.49
CA GLU A 517 18.05 -15.85 -10.91
C GLU A 517 18.09 -16.88 -9.77
N LEU A 518 18.44 -16.46 -8.54
CA LEU A 518 18.41 -17.34 -7.38
C LEU A 518 16.98 -17.82 -7.09
N ILE A 519 16.00 -16.90 -7.18
CA ILE A 519 14.60 -17.25 -6.90
C ILE A 519 14.04 -18.22 -7.95
N GLU A 520 14.41 -18.07 -9.21
CA GLU A 520 14.02 -19.00 -10.27
C GLU A 520 14.63 -20.39 -10.05
N ASP A 521 15.92 -20.45 -9.67
CA ASP A 521 16.59 -21.71 -9.35
C ASP A 521 15.93 -22.40 -8.15
N LEU A 522 15.74 -21.69 -7.03
CA LEU A 522 15.08 -22.24 -5.85
C LEU A 522 13.65 -22.71 -6.16
N THR A 523 12.92 -21.95 -6.97
CA THR A 523 11.57 -22.33 -7.39
C THR A 523 11.56 -23.64 -8.17
N ARG A 524 12.52 -23.82 -9.08
CA ARG A 524 12.68 -25.05 -9.85
C ARG A 524 13.12 -26.21 -8.97
N ASP A 525 14.15 -25.98 -8.15
CA ASP A 525 14.80 -27.04 -7.36
C ASP A 525 13.89 -27.56 -6.23
N PHE A 526 13.05 -26.69 -5.67
CA PHE A 526 12.10 -27.05 -4.61
C PHE A 526 10.64 -27.08 -5.08
N ALA A 527 10.38 -27.24 -6.39
CA ALA A 527 9.03 -27.29 -6.97
C ALA A 527 8.16 -28.41 -6.36
N ALA A 528 8.75 -29.53 -5.97
CA ALA A 528 8.06 -30.67 -5.37
C ALA A 528 7.77 -30.46 -3.86
N GLU A 529 8.60 -29.71 -3.14
CA GLU A 529 8.51 -29.50 -1.70
C GLU A 529 7.74 -28.23 -1.34
N GLY A 530 7.91 -27.18 -2.16
CA GLY A 530 7.34 -25.86 -1.93
C GLY A 530 5.93 -25.74 -2.51
N LYS A 531 5.05 -25.06 -1.75
CA LYS A 531 3.70 -24.70 -2.18
C LYS A 531 3.72 -23.28 -2.71
N ARG A 532 3.99 -23.12 -4.00
CA ARG A 532 3.97 -21.80 -4.63
C ARG A 532 2.53 -21.28 -4.75
N ASN A 533 2.30 -20.04 -4.31
CA ASN A 533 1.04 -19.31 -4.44
C ASN A 533 -0.21 -20.07 -3.93
N ALA A 534 -0.03 -20.92 -2.90
CA ALA A 534 -1.12 -21.61 -2.18
C ALA A 534 -2.06 -22.48 -3.01
N GLY A 535 -1.70 -22.84 -4.25
CA GLY A 535 -2.57 -23.61 -5.18
C GLY A 535 -2.55 -25.12 -5.03
N GLY A 536 -1.59 -25.72 -4.30
CA GLY A 536 -1.45 -27.18 -4.14
C GLY A 536 -1.78 -27.65 -2.71
N LYS A 537 -2.35 -28.86 -2.56
CA LYS A 537 -2.74 -29.39 -1.24
C LYS A 537 -1.57 -29.91 -0.38
N ASP A 538 -0.41 -30.23 -0.97
CA ASP A 538 0.63 -31.06 -0.36
C ASP A 538 2.04 -30.45 -0.36
N GLY A 539 2.20 -29.13 -0.34
CA GLY A 539 3.52 -28.47 -0.28
C GLY A 539 3.73 -27.68 1.00
N LYS A 540 5.00 -27.51 1.42
CA LYS A 540 5.38 -26.64 2.55
C LYS A 540 5.28 -25.17 2.13
N LEU A 541 4.70 -24.33 2.98
CA LEU A 541 4.69 -22.88 2.79
C LEU A 541 6.11 -22.30 2.95
N THR A 542 6.88 -22.83 3.88
CA THR A 542 8.29 -22.47 4.09
C THR A 542 9.18 -23.72 3.95
N VAL A 543 10.13 -23.68 3.05
CA VAL A 543 11.09 -24.76 2.78
C VAL A 543 12.40 -24.47 3.51
N ARG A 544 12.88 -25.42 4.31
CA ARG A 544 14.24 -25.41 4.81
C ARG A 544 15.14 -25.96 3.72
N THR A 545 15.88 -25.08 3.07
CA THR A 545 16.84 -25.56 2.07
C THR A 545 18.06 -26.21 2.74
N PRO A 546 18.76 -27.10 2.07
CA PRO A 546 20.02 -27.65 2.58
C PRO A 546 21.21 -26.69 2.41
N TYR A 547 20.94 -25.42 2.04
CA TYR A 547 21.97 -24.50 1.60
C TYR A 547 22.37 -23.51 2.69
N TRP A 548 23.65 -23.17 2.68
CA TRP A 548 24.22 -21.97 3.29
C TRP A 548 24.42 -20.90 2.23
N ILE A 549 24.07 -19.67 2.51
CA ILE A 549 24.19 -18.56 1.57
C ILE A 549 25.07 -17.45 2.14
N GLU A 550 25.85 -16.83 1.27
CA GLU A 550 26.75 -15.71 1.55
C GLU A 550 26.45 -14.58 0.57
N VAL A 551 26.26 -13.36 1.06
CA VAL A 551 25.97 -12.16 0.28
C VAL A 551 26.99 -11.09 0.59
N GLY A 552 27.89 -10.81 -0.36
CA GLY A 552 28.93 -9.79 -0.25
C GLY A 552 28.35 -8.39 -0.38
N SER A 553 28.66 -7.52 0.58
CA SER A 553 28.08 -6.17 0.67
C SER A 553 28.64 -5.22 -0.38
N VAL A 554 29.90 -5.37 -0.75
CA VAL A 554 30.64 -4.47 -1.65
C VAL A 554 30.69 -4.97 -3.08
N ASP A 555 30.95 -6.28 -3.23
CA ASP A 555 31.15 -6.90 -4.54
C ASP A 555 29.84 -7.42 -5.17
N GLY A 556 28.75 -7.39 -4.41
CA GLY A 556 27.45 -7.89 -4.85
C GLY A 556 27.47 -9.37 -5.23
N LYS A 557 28.40 -10.14 -4.67
CA LYS A 557 28.50 -11.58 -4.93
C LYS A 557 27.59 -12.35 -4.01
N VAL A 558 26.69 -13.15 -4.55
CA VAL A 558 25.85 -14.10 -3.82
C VAL A 558 26.36 -15.50 -4.06
N THR A 559 26.83 -16.19 -3.01
CA THR A 559 27.41 -17.53 -3.09
C THR A 559 26.53 -18.53 -2.36
N LEU A 560 26.01 -19.52 -3.07
CA LEU A 560 25.25 -20.63 -2.53
C LEU A 560 26.18 -21.82 -2.26
N ARG A 561 26.19 -22.35 -1.03
CA ARG A 561 27.00 -23.45 -0.60
C ARG A 561 26.19 -24.61 -0.05
N LYS A 562 26.75 -25.81 -0.02
CA LYS A 562 26.10 -26.99 0.62
C LYS A 562 25.97 -26.83 2.13
N GLU A 563 26.97 -26.20 2.75
CA GLU A 563 27.05 -25.94 4.19
C GLU A 563 28.00 -24.78 4.47
N LYS A 564 28.08 -24.31 5.73
CA LYS A 564 29.02 -23.23 6.14
C LYS A 564 30.46 -23.61 5.79
N GLY A 565 31.10 -22.83 4.91
CA GLY A 565 32.47 -23.08 4.45
C GLY A 565 32.64 -24.29 3.51
N GLY A 566 31.53 -24.92 3.11
CA GLY A 566 31.54 -26.06 2.19
C GLY A 566 31.64 -25.71 0.72
N ASP A 567 31.43 -26.70 -0.15
CA ASP A 567 31.52 -26.56 -1.60
C ASP A 567 30.52 -25.53 -2.12
N VAL A 568 30.97 -24.71 -3.07
CA VAL A 568 30.13 -23.78 -3.80
C VAL A 568 29.19 -24.54 -4.75
N VAL A 569 27.91 -24.32 -4.63
CA VAL A 569 26.89 -24.88 -5.53
C VAL A 569 26.70 -23.97 -6.73
N LYS A 570 26.51 -22.66 -6.49
CA LYS A 570 26.33 -21.66 -7.54
C LYS A 570 26.67 -20.26 -7.03
N GLU A 571 27.01 -19.38 -7.96
CA GLU A 571 27.26 -17.96 -7.69
C GLU A 571 26.34 -17.09 -8.55
N TYR A 572 25.89 -15.98 -7.96
CA TYR A 572 25.07 -14.97 -8.64
C TYR A 572 25.67 -13.59 -8.42
N ARG A 573 25.24 -12.62 -9.22
CA ARG A 573 25.66 -11.23 -9.11
C ARG A 573 24.45 -10.34 -8.86
N VAL A 574 24.57 -9.44 -7.89
CA VAL A 574 23.58 -8.44 -7.53
C VAL A 574 24.26 -7.08 -7.37
N GLY A 575 23.49 -6.01 -7.21
CA GLY A 575 24.06 -4.70 -6.87
C GLY A 575 24.73 -4.71 -5.50
N ALA A 576 25.79 -3.92 -5.33
CA ALA A 576 26.40 -3.66 -4.02
C ALA A 576 25.43 -2.92 -3.10
N VAL A 577 25.62 -3.05 -1.79
CA VAL A 577 24.84 -2.30 -0.80
C VAL A 577 25.31 -0.84 -0.81
N GLY A 578 24.48 0.09 -1.30
CA GLY A 578 24.82 1.51 -1.44
C GLY A 578 25.20 2.17 -0.11
N GLY A 579 26.07 3.18 -0.16
CA GLY A 579 26.61 3.88 1.02
C GLY A 579 25.52 4.43 1.93
N SER A 580 24.46 5.01 1.39
CA SER A 580 23.33 5.52 2.19
C SER A 580 22.59 4.41 2.96
N VAL A 581 22.47 3.21 2.40
CA VAL A 581 21.89 2.05 3.09
C VAL A 581 22.81 1.59 4.22
N GLN A 582 24.13 1.59 3.98
CA GLN A 582 25.14 1.28 5.00
C GLN A 582 25.07 2.27 6.15
N GLU A 583 24.98 3.59 5.87
CA GLU A 583 24.85 4.65 6.89
C GLU A 583 23.59 4.46 7.74
N MET A 584 22.45 4.22 7.12
CA MET A 584 21.18 4.00 7.83
C MET A 584 21.22 2.74 8.70
N TRP A 585 21.82 1.66 8.19
CA TRP A 585 22.02 0.43 8.96
C TRP A 585 22.90 0.69 10.21
N LEU A 586 24.01 1.40 10.05
CA LEU A 586 24.88 1.78 11.16
C LEU A 586 24.14 2.67 12.16
N GLY A 587 23.39 3.66 11.69
CA GLY A 587 22.57 4.53 12.53
C GLY A 587 21.56 3.75 13.37
N ALA A 588 20.80 2.86 12.76
CA ALA A 588 19.84 1.99 13.45
C ALA A 588 20.52 1.04 14.47
N CYS A 589 21.71 0.54 14.15
CA CYS A 589 22.47 -0.33 15.05
C CYS A 589 23.07 0.41 16.26
N PHE A 590 23.41 1.68 16.12
CA PHE A 590 24.04 2.47 17.19
C PHE A 590 23.01 3.19 18.07
N VAL A 591 21.89 3.61 17.53
CA VAL A 591 20.84 4.32 18.26
C VAL A 591 20.01 3.38 19.13
N ALA A 592 19.76 2.14 18.71
CA ALA A 592 18.98 1.17 19.45
C ALA A 592 19.52 0.79 20.86
N PRO A 593 20.85 0.71 21.11
CA PRO A 593 21.38 0.49 22.45
C PRO A 593 21.50 1.73 23.33
N VAL A 594 21.58 2.92 22.72
CA VAL A 594 21.75 4.21 23.44
C VAL A 594 20.39 4.76 23.84
N CYS A 595 19.39 4.49 23.06
CA CYS A 595 18.00 4.83 23.32
C CYS A 595 17.30 3.58 23.87
N GLY A 596 17.30 3.36 25.17
CA GLY A 596 16.44 2.35 25.83
C GLY A 596 14.96 2.59 25.48
N PRO A 597 14.04 1.68 25.83
CA PRO A 597 12.62 1.81 25.53
C PRO A 597 12.03 3.17 25.99
N ASP A 598 12.66 3.82 26.97
CA ASP A 598 12.28 5.17 27.44
C ASP A 598 12.60 6.31 26.47
N SER A 599 13.49 6.14 25.50
CA SER A 599 13.85 7.20 24.56
C SER A 599 12.88 7.31 23.37
N VAL A 600 12.23 6.23 22.99
CA VAL A 600 11.05 6.26 22.10
C VAL A 600 9.90 6.97 22.84
N LEU A 601 9.74 6.72 24.14
CA LEU A 601 8.81 7.42 25.02
C LEU A 601 9.21 8.90 25.22
N THR A 602 10.49 9.24 25.20
CA THR A 602 10.96 10.63 25.29
C THR A 602 10.64 11.40 24.00
N PHE A 603 10.76 10.76 22.84
CA PHE A 603 10.32 11.35 21.56
C PHE A 603 8.78 11.50 21.52
N GLN A 604 8.03 10.51 22.04
CA GLN A 604 6.58 10.60 22.23
C GLN A 604 6.17 11.63 23.28
N ARG A 605 6.92 11.79 24.38
CA ARG A 605 6.68 12.85 25.36
C ARG A 605 6.94 14.26 24.81
N HIS A 606 7.94 14.44 23.96
CA HIS A 606 8.16 15.70 23.27
C HIS A 606 7.09 16.00 22.21
N SER A 607 6.56 14.97 21.52
CA SER A 607 5.43 15.14 20.61
C SER A 607 4.11 15.42 21.34
N ALA A 608 3.93 14.90 22.56
CA ALA A 608 2.77 15.24 23.41
C ALA A 608 2.87 16.68 23.96
N GLN A 609 4.07 17.17 24.26
CA GLN A 609 4.27 18.59 24.61
C GLN A 609 4.08 19.55 23.41
N LEU A 610 4.27 19.07 22.17
CA LEU A 610 3.93 19.81 20.96
C LEU A 610 2.41 19.83 20.67
N ALA A 611 1.64 18.91 21.23
CA ALA A 611 0.18 18.90 21.13
C ALA A 611 -0.51 20.01 21.97
N ASP A 612 0.13 20.54 22.98
CA ASP A 612 -0.32 21.71 23.77
C ASP A 612 -0.11 23.07 23.08
N TRP A 613 0.43 23.06 21.84
CA TRP A 613 0.61 24.25 21.02
C TRP A 613 -0.68 24.66 20.29
N LYS A 614 -1.72 24.98 21.03
CA LYS A 614 -3.01 25.46 20.49
C LYS A 614 -3.10 26.98 20.31
N ASP A 615 -2.00 27.72 20.39
CA ASP A 615 -2.08 29.18 20.24
C ASP A 615 -1.12 29.69 19.13
N GLY A 616 -1.78 30.18 18.06
CA GLY A 616 -1.22 30.47 16.74
C GLY A 616 -0.39 31.77 16.64
N SER A 617 0.54 32.07 17.55
CA SER A 617 1.26 33.33 17.51
C SER A 617 2.79 33.25 17.73
N ARG A 618 3.48 32.21 17.22
CA ARG A 618 4.96 32.25 17.13
C ARG A 618 5.48 31.47 15.92
N SER A 619 6.43 32.11 15.20
CA SER A 619 7.19 31.52 14.10
C SER A 619 7.92 30.24 14.54
N ALA A 620 7.76 29.16 13.78
CA ALA A 620 8.30 27.85 14.08
C ALA A 620 9.83 27.82 13.94
N SER A 621 10.55 28.03 15.05
CA SER A 621 11.93 27.59 15.20
C SER A 621 11.98 26.65 16.42
N LEU A 622 12.55 25.45 16.23
CA LEU A 622 12.87 24.58 17.35
C LEU A 622 13.68 25.34 18.41
N PRO A 623 13.42 25.13 19.71
CA PRO A 623 14.26 25.66 20.77
C PRO A 623 15.73 25.28 20.53
N GLU A 624 16.64 26.19 20.74
CA GLU A 624 18.10 26.06 20.46
C GLU A 624 18.73 24.85 21.17
N ASN A 625 18.23 24.51 22.35
CA ASN A 625 18.62 23.31 23.10
C ASN A 625 18.16 22.00 22.42
N ALA A 626 16.95 21.92 21.84
CA ALA A 626 16.50 20.76 21.11
C ALA A 626 17.24 20.56 19.79
N ARG A 627 17.70 21.69 19.18
CA ARG A 627 18.54 21.66 17.99
C ARG A 627 19.97 21.19 18.30
N ARG A 628 20.55 21.65 19.40
CA ARG A 628 21.87 21.19 19.88
C ARG A 628 21.87 19.72 20.29
N ASP A 629 20.82 19.25 20.91
CA ASP A 629 20.70 17.82 21.28
C ASP A 629 20.56 16.93 20.03
N LEU A 630 19.83 17.34 19.01
CA LEU A 630 19.76 16.65 17.72
C LEU A 630 21.11 16.66 16.97
N GLU A 631 21.79 17.79 16.92
CA GLU A 631 23.10 17.93 16.28
C GLU A 631 24.20 17.15 17.03
N ALA A 632 24.12 17.08 18.37
CA ALA A 632 25.05 16.31 19.19
C ALA A 632 24.88 14.79 19.07
N HIS A 633 23.67 14.33 18.86
CA HIS A 633 23.36 12.89 18.79
C HIS A 633 23.28 12.33 17.36
N PHE A 634 23.21 13.22 16.35
CA PHE A 634 23.13 12.84 14.93
C PHE A 634 24.10 13.67 14.05
N PRO A 635 25.41 13.55 14.23
CA PRO A 635 26.40 14.33 13.46
C PRO A 635 26.34 14.06 11.95
N ALA A 636 25.79 12.93 11.51
CA ALA A 636 25.63 12.59 10.10
C ALA A 636 24.52 13.40 9.37
N ILE A 637 23.60 14.02 10.10
CA ILE A 637 22.55 14.87 9.51
C ILE A 637 23.10 16.20 8.97
N SER A 638 24.23 16.68 9.50
CA SER A 638 24.88 17.90 9.05
C SER A 638 25.82 17.74 7.86
N ALA A 639 26.18 16.52 7.49
CA ALA A 639 27.22 16.21 6.49
C ALA A 639 26.66 15.80 5.10
N CYS A 640 25.34 15.62 4.93
CA CYS A 640 24.77 15.34 3.62
C CYS A 640 24.87 16.54 2.69
N SER A 641 25.85 16.50 1.79
CA SER A 641 26.06 17.42 0.66
C SER A 641 24.87 17.45 -0.32
N PRO A 642 24.72 18.55 -1.08
CA PRO A 642 23.50 18.91 -1.77
C PRO A 642 23.34 18.13 -3.07
N LEU A 643 22.54 17.09 -3.07
CA LEU A 643 22.06 16.48 -4.30
C LEU A 643 20.54 16.36 -4.25
N LEU A 644 19.92 17.15 -5.13
CA LEU A 644 18.49 17.23 -5.44
C LEU A 644 17.60 17.99 -4.46
N TYR A 645 17.57 19.31 -4.69
CA TYR A 645 16.46 20.18 -4.31
C TYR A 645 15.40 20.16 -5.42
N LEU A 646 14.20 19.74 -5.11
CA LEU A 646 12.95 20.21 -5.68
C LEU A 646 11.94 20.40 -4.56
#